data_519b0ad7d26ee4854ac1524821a34f78
#
_entry.id   519b0ad7d26ee4854ac1524821a34f78
#
_cell.length_a   1.000
_cell.length_b   1.000
_cell.length_c   1.000
_cell.angle_alpha   90.00
_cell.angle_beta   90.00
_cell.angle_gamma   90.00
#
_symmetry.space_group_name_H-M   'P 1'
#
loop_
_entity.id
_entity.type
_entity.pdbx_description
1 polymer ?
#
loop_
_entity_poly.entity_id
_entity_poly.type
_entity_poly.pdbx_seq_one_letter_code
_entity_poly.pdbx_strand_id
1 'polypeptide(L)'
;MRRLLSLPPNAVKDYSLLHDRGREDWFCTSDPRDRRLGSGSGTTWLLEECYREEQPNVGFEEWLSAEKRILIHAGGQSRRLPAYAVTGKISLPVPVFRWARGQRLSQDLLSLQLPLYEKIMQQSPASLRTLVVSGDVYIHADKPLPEIPEADVVCYGLWVDASLATRHGVFAARREAPGELDCMLQKPSLGELENLSHSHFFLMDIGLWLLSDRAVQLLRERSYAGGDSMRFYDLYSDFGLALGNRPTKNDDGVNGLSVKILPLNGGEFYHYGTSREMISSTLALQNRVYDQRLIMHRKIKPNPAIFTQNAVIDIPFTEEHRNIWIENAHIGKGWRLSGDHVITGVPENDWQVDLPEGICIDVVPVDEKNHVLRPYGMDDAFKGDIGLPNTFWMGRPVGQWLDERGLSFADLGGEAVDLQLASLFPCLASKVELEKVLRWMIGGESVSEEGKEIWLQAERFSADELMDRASLSRLYAQRTELRKKNYPMLERNYGKSVFYQLDLGDVAAEYARMELSAPLALPEESDRMQRIHNRMLRSYLFSLQGDGTKSESEESEAFALLRNGLTGAVVELKGTPKLAALPDQIVWGRSPVRIDLAGGWTDTPPFSLYAGGNVVNVAIELNGQPPLQVYVKPCVEHQIVLRSIDMGATEVVKTFGELRDYRKLGSPFSIPRAALALCGFLPEFCDEKFESLEKQLKAFGAGIEITLLSAIPAGSGLGTSSILAATVLGALNDFCGLQWDKQVIGTHTLVLEQLLTSGGGWQDQYGGILHGVKLLESDRGFLQNPRVSWLPESLFTDPANASCHLLYYTGITRVAKNILGEIVRSMFLNSGEHLAILHEMKAHAANMAECIQRGDFDRYGKLILKTWQQNKALDKGTNPPGVEHIIDLIKEYTLGYKLPGAGGGGYLYMVAKDPDAAVRIRKVLSENRPNDKARFVEMQLSHKGFQVSRS
;
A
#
# COMPACT_ATOMS: atom_id res chain seq x y z
N MET A 1 -0.33 -13.62 15.65
CA MET A 1 0.92 -12.81 15.63
C MET A 1 0.75 -11.63 16.56
N ARG A 2 1.52 -11.57 17.61
CA ARG A 2 1.43 -10.57 18.68
C ARG A 2 2.34 -9.37 18.37
N ARG A 3 1.89 -8.16 18.68
CA ARG A 3 2.66 -6.92 18.50
C ARG A 3 2.95 -6.34 19.88
N LEU A 4 4.23 -6.12 20.18
CA LEU A 4 4.71 -5.63 21.47
C LEU A 4 5.35 -4.25 21.26
N LEU A 5 4.96 -3.27 22.06
CA LEU A 5 5.38 -1.88 21.88
C LEU A 5 5.89 -1.30 23.21
N SER A 6 7.13 -0.82 23.22
CA SER A 6 7.67 -0.03 24.32
C SER A 6 7.33 1.44 24.10
N LEU A 7 6.67 2.08 25.06
CA LEU A 7 6.21 3.47 25.00
C LEU A 7 6.60 4.24 26.27
N PRO A 8 6.60 5.58 26.25
CA PRO A 8 6.61 6.37 27.47
C PRO A 8 5.46 5.99 28.40
N PRO A 9 5.61 6.06 29.75
CA PRO A 9 4.61 5.58 30.71
C PRO A 9 3.21 6.17 30.52
N ASN A 10 3.12 7.43 30.16
CA ASN A 10 1.88 8.14 29.90
C ASN A 10 1.18 7.60 28.63
N ALA A 11 1.97 7.34 27.58
CA ALA A 11 1.45 6.81 26.33
C ALA A 11 0.95 5.35 26.44
N VAL A 12 1.49 4.56 27.38
CA VAL A 12 0.98 3.21 27.69
C VAL A 12 -0.44 3.25 28.22
N LYS A 13 -0.76 4.21 29.09
CA LYS A 13 -2.10 4.36 29.69
C LYS A 13 -3.15 4.70 28.62
N ASP A 14 -2.79 5.55 27.69
CA ASP A 14 -3.68 6.14 26.70
C ASP A 14 -3.50 5.54 25.29
N TYR A 15 -2.88 4.35 25.20
CA TYR A 15 -2.58 3.70 23.92
C TYR A 15 -3.78 3.58 22.97
N SER A 16 -4.96 3.28 23.51
CA SER A 16 -6.20 3.18 22.73
C SER A 16 -6.64 4.52 22.13
N LEU A 17 -6.33 5.64 22.81
CA LEU A 17 -6.59 7.00 22.30
C LEU A 17 -5.60 7.37 21.16
N LEU A 18 -4.37 6.86 21.27
CA LEU A 18 -3.29 7.16 20.32
C LEU A 18 -3.51 6.52 18.96
N HIS A 19 -4.08 5.31 18.90
CA HIS A 19 -4.01 4.49 17.70
C HIS A 19 -5.33 3.93 17.19
N ASP A 20 -6.48 4.27 17.78
CA ASP A 20 -7.81 3.81 17.36
C ASP A 20 -7.87 2.29 17.02
N ARG A 21 -7.06 1.48 17.73
CA ARG A 21 -6.85 0.05 17.51
C ARG A 21 -7.23 -0.74 18.74
N GLY A 22 -7.96 -1.82 18.58
CA GLY A 22 -8.28 -2.75 19.65
C GLY A 22 -7.02 -3.32 20.32
N ARG A 23 -7.10 -3.56 21.65
CA ARG A 23 -5.98 -4.13 22.43
C ARG A 23 -5.72 -5.61 22.17
N GLU A 24 -6.60 -6.30 21.46
CA GLU A 24 -6.58 -7.76 21.39
C GLU A 24 -5.26 -8.34 20.82
N ASP A 25 -4.62 -7.64 19.87
CA ASP A 25 -3.36 -8.08 19.24
C ASP A 25 -2.12 -7.31 19.72
N TRP A 26 -2.28 -6.36 20.61
CA TRP A 26 -1.21 -5.49 21.08
C TRP A 26 -0.95 -5.63 22.57
N PHE A 27 0.34 -5.57 22.90
CA PHE A 27 0.81 -5.40 24.28
C PHE A 27 1.70 -4.16 24.35
N CYS A 28 1.50 -3.32 25.35
CA CYS A 28 2.28 -2.10 25.53
C CYS A 28 2.79 -2.00 26.96
N THR A 29 4.07 -1.70 27.11
CA THR A 29 4.69 -1.42 28.42
C THR A 29 5.71 -0.29 28.30
N SER A 30 6.14 0.25 29.44
CA SER A 30 7.23 1.21 29.53
C SER A 30 8.47 0.58 30.15
N ASP A 31 9.64 1.13 29.86
CA ASP A 31 10.85 0.79 30.57
C ASP A 31 10.71 1.13 32.05
N PRO A 32 11.33 0.38 32.96
CA PRO A 32 11.32 0.69 34.39
C PRO A 32 11.99 2.05 34.64
N ARG A 33 11.37 2.87 35.53
CA ARG A 33 11.81 4.26 35.77
C ARG A 33 13.18 4.39 36.38
N ASP A 34 13.58 3.40 37.20
CA ASP A 34 14.77 3.46 38.02
C ASP A 34 16.03 2.96 37.33
N ARG A 35 15.91 2.44 36.10
CA ARG A 35 17.01 1.72 35.44
C ARG A 35 17.04 1.99 33.96
N ARG A 36 18.24 2.25 33.42
CA ARG A 36 18.51 2.18 32.01
C ARG A 36 18.80 0.73 31.62
N LEU A 37 17.96 0.15 30.77
CA LEU A 37 18.11 -1.24 30.37
C LEU A 37 19.01 -1.45 29.15
N GLY A 38 19.05 -0.50 28.22
CA GLY A 38 19.60 -0.72 26.87
C GLY A 38 18.62 -1.50 25.99
N SER A 39 18.83 -1.52 24.68
CA SER A 39 17.91 -2.14 23.72
C SER A 39 17.78 -3.65 23.86
N GLY A 40 18.82 -4.36 24.29
CA GLY A 40 18.81 -5.82 24.54
C GLY A 40 18.00 -6.20 25.77
N SER A 41 18.30 -5.61 26.92
CA SER A 41 17.50 -5.84 28.13
C SER A 41 16.10 -5.26 28.03
N GLY A 42 15.89 -4.17 27.27
CA GLY A 42 14.55 -3.66 26.95
C GLY A 42 13.73 -4.65 26.12
N THR A 43 14.35 -5.37 25.20
CA THR A 43 13.71 -6.49 24.47
C THR A 43 13.26 -7.59 25.42
N THR A 44 14.14 -7.99 26.33
CA THR A 44 13.83 -9.01 27.35
C THR A 44 12.69 -8.54 28.28
N TRP A 45 12.76 -7.29 28.75
CA TRP A 45 11.73 -6.69 29.60
C TRP A 45 10.35 -6.70 28.95
N LEU A 46 10.27 -6.26 27.69
CA LEU A 46 9.03 -6.21 26.92
C LEU A 46 8.40 -7.61 26.73
N LEU A 47 9.22 -8.63 26.49
CA LEU A 47 8.76 -10.01 26.39
C LEU A 47 8.27 -10.57 27.74
N GLU A 48 9.00 -10.32 28.83
CA GLU A 48 8.65 -10.83 30.14
C GLU A 48 7.42 -10.15 30.74
N GLU A 49 7.24 -8.83 30.53
CA GLU A 49 6.03 -8.13 30.94
C GLU A 49 4.80 -8.66 30.20
N CYS A 50 4.92 -8.93 28.89
CA CYS A 50 3.87 -9.56 28.11
C CYS A 50 3.54 -10.96 28.65
N TYR A 51 4.55 -11.78 28.90
CA TYR A 51 4.38 -13.11 29.49
C TYR A 51 3.69 -13.07 30.85
N ARG A 52 4.06 -12.13 31.72
CA ARG A 52 3.43 -11.96 33.05
C ARG A 52 1.98 -11.50 32.95
N GLU A 53 1.66 -10.59 32.01
CA GLU A 53 0.28 -10.12 31.82
C GLU A 53 -0.63 -11.25 31.30
N GLU A 54 -0.14 -12.03 30.36
CA GLU A 54 -0.89 -13.17 29.80
C GLU A 54 -1.06 -14.33 30.79
N GLN A 55 -0.22 -14.42 31.81
CA GLN A 55 -0.21 -15.46 32.85
C GLN A 55 -0.44 -16.88 32.31
N PRO A 56 0.32 -17.31 31.28
CA PRO A 56 0.09 -18.61 30.70
C PRO A 56 0.44 -19.73 31.70
N ASN A 57 -0.29 -20.84 31.60
CA ASN A 57 -0.02 -22.05 32.43
C ASN A 57 1.21 -22.86 31.96
N VAL A 58 2.06 -22.26 31.12
CA VAL A 58 3.24 -22.90 30.53
C VAL A 58 4.50 -22.07 30.82
N GLY A 59 5.67 -22.70 30.69
CA GLY A 59 6.94 -22.01 30.90
C GLY A 59 7.22 -20.94 29.83
N PHE A 60 8.13 -20.00 30.13
CA PHE A 60 8.47 -18.90 29.21
C PHE A 60 8.94 -19.42 27.83
N GLU A 61 9.69 -20.51 27.76
CA GLU A 61 10.19 -21.07 26.50
C GLU A 61 9.05 -21.62 25.64
N GLU A 62 8.11 -22.34 26.26
CA GLU A 62 6.94 -22.86 25.57
C GLU A 62 6.02 -21.71 25.07
N TRP A 63 5.80 -20.70 25.90
CA TRP A 63 5.09 -19.50 25.53
C TRP A 63 5.77 -18.74 24.37
N LEU A 64 7.11 -18.63 24.40
CA LEU A 64 7.88 -17.97 23.35
C LEU A 64 7.71 -18.67 22.00
N SER A 65 7.72 -20.01 22.02
CA SER A 65 7.61 -20.85 20.82
C SER A 65 6.19 -20.93 20.23
N ALA A 66 5.16 -20.49 20.95
CA ALA A 66 3.77 -20.66 20.56
C ALA A 66 3.34 -19.76 19.37
N GLU A 67 3.90 -18.56 19.25
CA GLU A 67 3.52 -17.64 18.20
C GLU A 67 4.65 -16.70 17.77
N LYS A 68 4.45 -16.01 16.61
CA LYS A 68 5.33 -14.97 16.10
C LYS A 68 5.03 -13.61 16.74
N ARG A 69 6.10 -12.82 17.01
CA ARG A 69 6.01 -11.51 17.69
C ARG A 69 6.82 -10.44 16.99
N ILE A 70 6.26 -9.22 16.92
CA ILE A 70 6.94 -8.02 16.47
C ILE A 70 7.15 -7.12 17.69
N LEU A 71 8.39 -6.81 18.01
CA LEU A 71 8.77 -5.94 19.11
C LEU A 71 9.25 -4.60 18.57
N ILE A 72 8.60 -3.51 18.97
CA ILE A 72 8.90 -2.16 18.49
C ILE A 72 9.42 -1.33 19.66
N HIS A 73 10.67 -0.91 19.58
CA HIS A 73 11.27 -0.05 20.59
C HIS A 73 11.00 1.43 20.29
N ALA A 74 10.02 2.01 20.99
CA ALA A 74 9.64 3.41 20.86
C ALA A 74 9.60 4.16 22.20
N GLY A 75 10.07 3.53 23.26
CA GLY A 75 10.28 4.13 24.59
C GLY A 75 11.50 5.04 24.63
N GLY A 76 11.81 5.53 25.82
CA GLY A 76 12.94 6.39 26.08
C GLY A 76 12.59 7.88 26.15
N GLN A 77 13.54 8.69 26.62
CA GLN A 77 13.29 10.11 26.96
C GLN A 77 13.17 11.06 25.76
N SER A 78 13.44 10.60 24.54
CA SER A 78 13.35 11.40 23.30
C SER A 78 13.96 12.81 23.38
N ARG A 79 15.05 12.98 24.15
CA ARG A 79 15.68 14.27 24.51
C ARG A 79 15.95 15.20 23.32
N ARG A 80 16.28 14.63 22.13
CA ARG A 80 16.62 15.40 20.92
C ARG A 80 15.41 15.66 20.00
N LEU A 81 14.22 15.17 20.38
CA LEU A 81 12.98 15.43 19.69
C LEU A 81 11.88 15.72 20.74
N PRO A 82 11.96 16.86 21.43
CA PRO A 82 11.08 17.17 22.56
C PRO A 82 9.59 17.14 22.21
N ALA A 83 9.22 17.69 21.06
CA ALA A 83 7.82 17.79 20.61
C ALA A 83 7.04 16.46 20.66
N TYR A 84 7.73 15.33 20.49
CA TYR A 84 7.12 13.99 20.50
C TYR A 84 7.63 13.10 21.64
N ALA A 85 8.25 13.69 22.65
CA ALA A 85 8.69 12.95 23.84
C ALA A 85 7.51 12.40 24.65
N VAL A 86 6.45 13.19 24.80
CA VAL A 86 5.26 12.83 25.63
C VAL A 86 4.37 11.76 25.00
N THR A 87 4.32 11.68 23.65
CA THR A 87 3.53 10.69 22.90
C THR A 87 4.34 9.48 22.45
N GLY A 88 5.66 9.57 22.53
CA GLY A 88 6.60 8.65 21.87
C GLY A 88 6.76 8.96 20.39
N LYS A 89 8.00 8.84 19.88
CA LYS A 89 8.36 9.15 18.49
C LYS A 89 7.56 8.34 17.46
N ILE A 90 7.15 7.14 17.81
CA ILE A 90 6.38 6.25 16.94
C ILE A 90 5.01 6.83 16.57
N SER A 91 4.44 7.69 17.43
CA SER A 91 3.17 8.39 17.22
C SER A 91 3.31 9.75 16.53
N LEU A 92 4.50 10.04 15.98
CA LEU A 92 4.77 11.25 15.21
C LEU A 92 3.89 11.25 13.95
N PRO A 93 3.03 12.27 13.75
CA PRO A 93 2.24 12.39 12.53
C PRO A 93 3.13 12.66 11.33
N VAL A 94 3.00 11.87 10.28
CA VAL A 94 3.77 12.04 9.05
C VAL A 94 2.88 12.66 7.98
N PRO A 95 3.29 13.78 7.33
CA PRO A 95 2.53 14.37 6.25
C PRO A 95 2.27 13.39 5.13
N VAL A 96 1.05 13.40 4.57
CA VAL A 96 0.73 12.57 3.41
C VAL A 96 1.67 12.88 2.25
N PHE A 97 2.18 11.82 1.62
CA PHE A 97 3.11 11.94 0.51
C PHE A 97 2.36 12.29 -0.77
N ARG A 98 2.77 13.34 -1.47
CA ARG A 98 2.13 13.80 -2.71
C ARG A 98 2.25 12.82 -3.89
N TRP A 99 3.11 11.82 -3.78
CA TRP A 99 3.36 10.80 -4.79
C TRP A 99 2.63 9.48 -4.54
N ALA A 100 2.04 9.27 -3.36
CA ALA A 100 1.33 8.06 -2.99
C ALA A 100 -0.19 8.27 -2.94
N ARG A 101 -0.93 7.17 -3.03
CA ARG A 101 -2.38 7.12 -2.89
C ARG A 101 -2.78 6.22 -1.74
N GLY A 102 -4.01 6.37 -1.26
CA GLY A 102 -4.56 5.54 -0.20
C GLY A 102 -4.03 5.85 1.19
N GLN A 103 -3.50 7.06 1.40
CA GLN A 103 -3.01 7.51 2.68
C GLN A 103 -4.10 8.16 3.53
N ARG A 104 -3.88 8.23 4.84
CA ARG A 104 -4.78 8.87 5.79
C ARG A 104 -4.17 10.15 6.33
N LEU A 105 -4.99 11.17 6.58
CA LEU A 105 -4.51 12.39 7.26
C LEU A 105 -4.08 12.12 8.71
N SER A 106 -4.58 11.04 9.30
CA SER A 106 -4.23 10.59 10.65
C SER A 106 -2.98 9.71 10.71
N GLN A 107 -2.31 9.45 9.57
CA GLN A 107 -1.15 8.55 9.55
C GLN A 107 -0.02 9.05 10.45
N ASP A 108 0.62 8.11 11.11
CA ASP A 108 1.78 8.29 11.97
C ASP A 108 2.92 7.35 11.57
N LEU A 109 4.04 7.47 12.22
CA LEU A 109 5.21 6.67 11.92
C LEU A 109 4.94 5.16 12.13
N LEU A 110 4.15 4.78 13.15
CA LEU A 110 3.76 3.40 13.42
C LEU A 110 2.94 2.80 12.26
N SER A 111 1.91 3.53 11.82
CA SER A 111 1.02 3.06 10.75
C SER A 111 1.74 2.91 9.41
N LEU A 112 2.78 3.69 9.17
CA LEU A 112 3.61 3.59 7.96
C LEU A 112 4.63 2.45 8.00
N GLN A 113 5.18 2.13 9.18
CA GLN A 113 6.19 1.07 9.35
C GLN A 113 5.57 -0.33 9.40
N LEU A 114 4.45 -0.47 10.10
CA LEU A 114 3.86 -1.76 10.46
C LEU A 114 3.63 -2.72 9.29
N PRO A 115 3.15 -2.28 8.12
CA PRO A 115 2.93 -3.19 6.98
C PRO A 115 4.19 -3.91 6.51
N LEU A 116 5.35 -3.26 6.53
CA LEU A 116 6.63 -3.89 6.19
C LEU A 116 7.02 -4.96 7.21
N TYR A 117 6.86 -4.68 8.50
CA TYR A 117 7.22 -5.60 9.59
C TYR A 117 6.32 -6.84 9.59
N GLU A 118 5.04 -6.66 9.39
CA GLU A 118 4.07 -7.76 9.26
C GLU A 118 4.39 -8.64 8.06
N LYS A 119 4.75 -8.04 6.93
CA LYS A 119 5.15 -8.77 5.72
C LYS A 119 6.42 -9.61 5.94
N ILE A 120 7.43 -9.04 6.60
CA ILE A 120 8.66 -9.75 6.98
C ILE A 120 8.31 -10.96 7.85
N MET A 121 7.50 -10.75 8.89
CA MET A 121 7.10 -11.83 9.79
C MET A 121 6.24 -12.90 9.15
N GLN A 122 5.37 -12.55 8.21
CA GLN A 122 4.59 -13.52 7.43
C GLN A 122 5.49 -14.43 6.59
N GLN A 123 6.56 -13.87 6.02
CA GLN A 123 7.51 -14.59 5.17
C GLN A 123 8.63 -15.29 5.94
N SER A 124 8.82 -14.99 7.22
CA SER A 124 9.89 -15.59 8.03
C SER A 124 9.66 -17.10 8.25
N PRO A 125 10.73 -17.93 8.25
CA PRO A 125 10.66 -19.32 8.64
C PRO A 125 10.03 -19.53 10.02
N ALA A 126 9.58 -20.77 10.30
CA ALA A 126 8.98 -21.12 11.59
C ALA A 126 9.97 -21.04 12.77
N SER A 127 11.26 -21.10 12.51
CA SER A 127 12.34 -20.95 13.48
C SER A 127 12.59 -19.50 13.92
N LEU A 128 12.21 -18.52 13.08
CA LEU A 128 12.41 -17.08 13.33
C LEU A 128 11.07 -16.45 13.75
N ARG A 129 10.81 -16.40 15.05
CA ARG A 129 9.52 -15.98 15.60
C ARG A 129 9.51 -14.57 16.19
N THR A 130 10.66 -13.97 16.42
CA THR A 130 10.77 -12.68 17.07
C THR A 130 11.44 -11.67 16.14
N LEU A 131 10.71 -10.60 15.75
CA LEU A 131 11.26 -9.46 15.02
C LEU A 131 11.44 -8.29 15.98
N VAL A 132 12.66 -7.80 16.11
CA VAL A 132 12.99 -6.60 16.89
C VAL A 132 13.24 -5.44 15.95
N VAL A 133 12.56 -4.29 16.17
CA VAL A 133 12.65 -3.12 15.31
C VAL A 133 12.76 -1.82 16.10
N SER A 134 13.39 -0.81 15.47
CA SER A 134 13.45 0.56 16.01
C SER A 134 12.18 1.33 15.67
N GLY A 135 11.67 2.12 16.62
CA GLY A 135 10.44 2.91 16.48
C GLY A 135 10.64 4.32 15.92
N ASP A 136 11.87 4.77 15.71
CA ASP A 136 12.17 6.12 15.23
C ASP A 136 12.73 6.16 13.80
N VAL A 137 12.38 5.15 13.00
CA VAL A 137 12.77 5.07 11.60
C VAL A 137 11.56 4.84 10.70
N TYR A 138 11.66 5.25 9.45
CA TYR A 138 10.77 4.81 8.38
C TYR A 138 11.61 4.15 7.29
N ILE A 139 11.27 2.92 6.94
CA ILE A 139 11.92 2.16 5.89
C ILE A 139 10.96 2.05 4.74
N HIS A 140 11.33 2.62 3.61
CA HIS A 140 10.58 2.50 2.38
C HIS A 140 11.18 1.38 1.52
N ALA A 141 10.36 0.42 1.07
CA ALA A 141 10.79 -0.71 0.26
C ALA A 141 9.78 -0.96 -0.87
N ASP A 142 10.18 -0.68 -2.11
CA ASP A 142 9.33 -0.87 -3.29
C ASP A 142 9.49 -2.26 -3.93
N LYS A 143 10.61 -2.93 -3.66
CA LYS A 143 10.92 -4.22 -4.28
C LYS A 143 10.44 -5.38 -3.42
N PRO A 144 10.20 -6.55 -4.02
CA PRO A 144 9.91 -7.76 -3.26
C PRO A 144 11.01 -8.05 -2.25
N LEU A 145 10.60 -8.51 -1.06
CA LEU A 145 11.53 -8.94 -0.02
C LEU A 145 12.34 -10.16 -0.50
N PRO A 146 13.64 -10.25 -0.17
CA PRO A 146 14.42 -11.45 -0.40
C PRO A 146 13.87 -12.63 0.40
N GLU A 147 14.15 -13.85 -0.04
CA GLU A 147 13.84 -15.07 0.71
C GLU A 147 14.63 -15.05 2.03
N ILE A 148 13.96 -15.34 3.14
CA ILE A 148 14.55 -15.29 4.48
C ILE A 148 15.13 -16.66 4.79
N PRO A 149 16.46 -16.80 4.97
CA PRO A 149 17.09 -18.07 5.26
C PRO A 149 16.86 -18.54 6.70
N GLU A 150 16.99 -19.83 6.94
CA GLU A 150 17.05 -20.39 8.29
C GLU A 150 18.36 -20.00 8.95
N ALA A 151 18.29 -19.37 10.13
CA ALA A 151 19.42 -19.03 10.99
C ALA A 151 18.93 -18.70 12.41
N ASP A 152 19.84 -18.55 13.37
CA ASP A 152 19.46 -18.05 14.71
C ASP A 152 19.17 -16.55 14.70
N VAL A 153 19.89 -15.80 13.88
CA VAL A 153 19.72 -14.35 13.70
C VAL A 153 19.77 -13.99 12.23
N VAL A 154 18.79 -13.21 11.78
CA VAL A 154 18.79 -12.61 10.43
C VAL A 154 18.62 -11.12 10.54
N CYS A 155 19.63 -10.36 10.06
CA CYS A 155 19.63 -8.90 10.09
C CYS A 155 19.43 -8.32 8.70
N TYR A 156 18.54 -7.34 8.58
CA TYR A 156 18.39 -6.56 7.34
C TYR A 156 19.33 -5.34 7.34
N GLY A 157 19.91 -5.07 6.19
CA GLY A 157 20.72 -3.89 6.00
C GLY A 157 20.57 -3.26 4.63
N LEU A 158 21.15 -2.07 4.46
CA LEU A 158 21.15 -1.32 3.21
C LEU A 158 22.56 -1.12 2.65
N TRP A 159 22.66 -1.21 1.34
CA TRP A 159 23.80 -0.70 0.60
C TRP A 159 23.77 0.82 0.62
N VAL A 160 24.74 1.44 1.27
CA VAL A 160 24.84 2.90 1.39
C VAL A 160 26.28 3.36 1.17
N ASP A 161 26.44 4.65 0.95
CA ASP A 161 27.75 5.28 0.95
C ASP A 161 28.44 5.15 2.33
N ALA A 162 29.76 4.96 2.33
CA ALA A 162 30.53 4.80 3.56
C ALA A 162 30.34 5.98 4.54
N SER A 163 30.22 7.20 4.03
CA SER A 163 30.01 8.40 4.84
C SER A 163 28.71 8.36 5.66
N LEU A 164 27.65 7.74 5.13
CA LEU A 164 26.39 7.55 5.83
C LEU A 164 26.50 6.43 6.88
N ALA A 165 27.18 5.34 6.53
CA ALA A 165 27.37 4.18 7.41
C ALA A 165 28.12 4.50 8.71
N THR A 166 28.98 5.53 8.73
CA THR A 166 29.75 5.93 9.93
C THR A 166 28.88 6.30 11.13
N ARG A 167 27.60 6.59 10.94
CA ARG A 167 26.68 7.01 12.01
C ARG A 167 25.84 5.87 12.58
N HIS A 168 25.93 4.68 11.99
CA HIS A 168 25.07 3.53 12.28
C HIS A 168 25.90 2.27 12.60
N GLY A 169 25.25 1.20 12.97
CA GLY A 169 25.81 -0.14 12.97
C GLY A 169 26.13 -0.58 11.53
N VAL A 170 27.15 -1.40 11.37
CA VAL A 170 27.57 -1.91 10.06
C VAL A 170 27.80 -3.42 10.15
N PHE A 171 27.12 -4.16 9.29
CA PHE A 171 27.33 -5.58 9.10
C PHE A 171 28.37 -5.80 8.00
N ALA A 172 29.47 -6.48 8.32
CA ALA A 172 30.53 -6.85 7.38
C ALA A 172 30.42 -8.33 7.00
N ALA A 173 30.45 -8.62 5.69
CA ALA A 173 30.47 -9.96 5.15
C ALA A 173 31.67 -10.13 4.22
N ARG A 174 32.33 -11.28 4.27
CA ARG A 174 33.38 -11.60 3.32
C ARG A 174 32.83 -11.69 1.89
N ARG A 175 33.63 -11.28 0.92
CA ARG A 175 33.24 -11.32 -0.50
C ARG A 175 32.89 -12.71 -1.00
N GLU A 176 33.50 -13.74 -0.40
CA GLU A 176 33.25 -15.17 -0.74
C GLU A 176 31.94 -15.70 -0.14
N ALA A 177 31.43 -15.04 0.92
CA ALA A 177 30.20 -15.44 1.63
C ALA A 177 29.34 -14.21 1.97
N PRO A 178 28.76 -13.51 0.98
CA PRO A 178 28.13 -12.19 1.15
C PRO A 178 26.84 -12.21 2.00
N GLY A 179 26.24 -13.39 2.23
CA GLY A 179 25.06 -13.55 3.07
C GLY A 179 25.37 -13.92 4.54
N GLU A 180 26.65 -14.10 4.89
CA GLU A 180 27.08 -14.48 6.23
C GLU A 180 27.74 -13.30 6.95
N LEU A 181 27.33 -13.05 8.18
CA LEU A 181 27.96 -12.04 8.99
C LEU A 181 29.36 -12.49 9.39
N ASP A 182 30.40 -11.71 9.01
CA ASP A 182 31.76 -11.93 9.50
C ASP A 182 31.98 -11.20 10.82
N CYS A 183 31.63 -9.93 10.88
CA CYS A 183 31.60 -9.12 12.10
C CYS A 183 30.62 -7.94 12.00
N MET A 184 30.20 -7.41 13.14
CA MET A 184 29.50 -6.16 13.26
C MET A 184 30.42 -5.07 13.81
N LEU A 185 30.32 -3.85 13.27
CA LEU A 185 30.98 -2.65 13.74
C LEU A 185 29.93 -1.63 14.21
N GLN A 186 30.24 -0.88 15.25
CA GLN A 186 29.34 0.16 15.75
C GLN A 186 29.93 1.53 15.54
N LYS A 187 29.30 2.32 14.64
CA LYS A 187 29.75 3.66 14.25
C LYS A 187 31.23 3.71 13.83
N PRO A 188 31.63 2.89 12.85
CA PRO A 188 33.01 2.85 12.40
C PRO A 188 33.44 4.18 11.77
N SER A 189 34.71 4.49 11.83
CA SER A 189 35.29 5.64 11.10
C SER A 189 35.31 5.37 9.58
N LEU A 190 35.39 6.43 8.79
CA LEU A 190 35.49 6.31 7.34
C LEU A 190 36.69 5.45 6.91
N GLY A 191 37.85 5.66 7.55
CA GLY A 191 39.08 4.90 7.27
C GLY A 191 38.95 3.41 7.61
N GLU A 192 38.23 3.05 8.66
CA GLU A 192 37.91 1.63 8.97
C GLU A 192 37.04 1.00 7.88
N LEU A 193 36.02 1.70 7.40
CA LEU A 193 35.16 1.23 6.30
C LEU A 193 35.90 1.12 4.98
N GLU A 194 36.78 2.07 4.66
CA GLU A 194 37.63 2.03 3.46
C GLU A 194 38.54 0.80 3.50
N ASN A 195 39.24 0.57 4.62
CA ASN A 195 40.07 -0.63 4.81
C ASN A 195 39.26 -1.93 4.73
N LEU A 196 38.08 -1.98 5.34
CA LEU A 196 37.18 -3.14 5.30
C LEU A 196 36.74 -3.47 3.87
N SER A 197 36.47 -2.44 3.06
CA SER A 197 35.97 -2.58 1.68
C SER A 197 36.91 -3.37 0.74
N HIS A 198 38.19 -3.50 1.07
CA HIS A 198 39.16 -4.29 0.28
C HIS A 198 38.84 -5.81 0.30
N SER A 199 38.29 -6.32 1.40
CA SER A 199 38.05 -7.75 1.60
C SER A 199 36.60 -8.11 1.91
N HIS A 200 35.78 -7.12 2.26
CA HIS A 200 34.39 -7.33 2.68
C HIS A 200 33.43 -6.48 1.86
N PHE A 201 32.17 -6.93 1.80
CA PHE A 201 31.01 -6.09 1.60
C PHE A 201 30.54 -5.59 2.96
N PHE A 202 29.90 -4.42 2.99
CA PHE A 202 29.23 -3.95 4.20
C PHE A 202 27.82 -3.45 3.91
N LEU A 203 26.93 -3.69 4.87
CA LEU A 203 25.56 -3.18 4.89
C LEU A 203 25.39 -2.31 6.13
N MET A 204 24.75 -1.17 5.99
CA MET A 204 24.32 -0.36 7.12
C MET A 204 23.15 -1.05 7.81
N ASP A 205 23.23 -1.20 9.13
CA ASP A 205 22.12 -1.71 9.95
C ASP A 205 20.95 -0.73 9.94
N ILE A 206 19.76 -1.24 9.70
CA ILE A 206 18.50 -0.48 9.65
C ILE A 206 17.57 -0.79 10.84
N GLY A 207 18.06 -1.52 11.83
CA GLY A 207 17.32 -1.85 13.02
C GLY A 207 16.19 -2.88 12.81
N LEU A 208 16.34 -3.80 11.86
CA LEU A 208 15.43 -4.93 11.60
C LEU A 208 16.15 -6.24 11.85
N TRP A 209 15.85 -6.88 12.98
CA TRP A 209 16.51 -8.10 13.44
C TRP A 209 15.51 -9.21 13.72
N LEU A 210 15.57 -10.31 12.96
CA LEU A 210 14.82 -11.54 13.21
C LEU A 210 15.63 -12.46 14.10
N LEU A 211 15.02 -12.95 15.17
CA LEU A 211 15.66 -13.79 16.19
C LEU A 211 14.94 -15.12 16.32
N SER A 212 15.71 -16.20 16.45
CA SER A 212 15.23 -17.51 16.90
C SER A 212 14.93 -17.50 18.40
N ASP A 213 14.17 -18.48 18.87
CA ASP A 213 13.91 -18.65 20.31
C ASP A 213 15.23 -18.84 21.10
N ARG A 214 16.23 -19.55 20.51
CA ARG A 214 17.57 -19.69 21.08
C ARG A 214 18.29 -18.35 21.24
N ALA A 215 18.23 -17.48 20.22
CA ALA A 215 18.83 -16.16 20.28
C ALA A 215 18.18 -15.27 21.35
N VAL A 216 16.83 -15.35 21.46
CA VAL A 216 16.06 -14.63 22.50
C VAL A 216 16.41 -15.14 23.90
N GLN A 217 16.58 -16.43 24.11
CA GLN A 217 16.98 -17.02 25.40
C GLN A 217 18.37 -16.52 25.83
N LEU A 218 19.35 -16.54 24.91
CA LEU A 218 20.69 -16.00 25.19
C LEU A 218 20.63 -14.49 25.51
N LEU A 219 19.84 -13.72 24.76
CA LEU A 219 19.63 -12.31 25.04
C LEU A 219 19.07 -12.10 26.45
N ARG A 220 18.11 -12.93 26.86
CA ARG A 220 17.52 -12.93 28.20
C ARG A 220 18.54 -13.29 29.28
N GLU A 221 19.34 -14.32 29.10
CA GLU A 221 20.38 -14.71 30.04
C GLU A 221 21.41 -13.61 30.24
N ARG A 222 21.83 -12.94 29.19
CA ARG A 222 22.78 -11.82 29.23
C ARG A 222 22.18 -10.57 29.88
N SER A 223 20.88 -10.38 29.75
CA SER A 223 20.17 -9.29 30.43
C SER A 223 20.20 -9.42 31.95
N TYR A 224 20.23 -10.63 32.49
CA TYR A 224 20.33 -10.88 33.92
C TYR A 224 21.76 -11.16 34.43
N ALA A 225 22.66 -11.67 33.56
CA ALA A 225 24.04 -12.05 33.89
C ALA A 225 24.21 -12.92 35.15
N GLY A 226 23.25 -13.79 35.42
CA GLY A 226 23.23 -14.68 36.58
C GLY A 226 22.73 -14.05 37.87
N GLY A 227 22.20 -12.80 37.84
CA GLY A 227 21.56 -12.14 38.97
C GLY A 227 20.02 -12.17 38.88
N ASP A 228 19.34 -11.74 39.95
CA ASP A 228 17.87 -11.66 40.01
C ASP A 228 17.30 -10.38 39.38
N SER A 229 18.15 -9.44 38.96
CA SER A 229 17.72 -8.17 38.39
C SER A 229 18.38 -7.91 37.05
N MET A 230 17.60 -7.38 36.09
CA MET A 230 18.14 -6.98 34.76
C MET A 230 19.18 -5.89 34.89
N ARG A 231 20.22 -5.99 34.09
CA ARG A 231 21.30 -4.99 33.95
C ARG A 231 21.20 -4.30 32.61
N PHE A 232 21.95 -3.23 32.43
CA PHE A 232 22.16 -2.65 31.12
C PHE A 232 22.83 -3.66 30.17
N TYR A 233 22.15 -3.93 29.03
CA TYR A 233 22.66 -4.76 27.95
C TYR A 233 22.09 -4.24 26.64
N ASP A 234 22.95 -3.87 25.72
CA ASP A 234 22.54 -3.22 24.47
C ASP A 234 22.57 -4.22 23.30
N LEU A 235 21.50 -4.24 22.50
CA LEU A 235 21.36 -5.15 21.36
C LEU A 235 22.46 -4.92 20.32
N TYR A 236 22.87 -3.68 20.09
CA TYR A 236 23.80 -3.32 19.03
C TYR A 236 25.27 -3.41 19.51
N SER A 237 25.61 -2.81 20.63
CA SER A 237 26.98 -2.70 21.14
C SER A 237 27.42 -3.84 22.07
N ASP A 238 26.47 -4.67 22.55
CA ASP A 238 26.80 -5.85 23.36
C ASP A 238 26.50 -7.15 22.58
N PHE A 239 25.24 -7.41 22.27
CA PHE A 239 24.85 -8.63 21.57
C PHE A 239 25.33 -8.65 20.13
N GLY A 240 25.14 -7.56 19.38
CA GLY A 240 25.51 -7.46 17.96
C GLY A 240 27.00 -7.58 17.70
N LEU A 241 27.83 -6.94 18.53
CA LEU A 241 29.31 -7.06 18.40
C LEU A 241 29.84 -8.46 18.73
N ALA A 242 29.04 -9.30 19.40
CA ALA A 242 29.35 -10.70 19.68
C ALA A 242 28.83 -11.66 18.58
N LEU A 243 28.15 -11.18 17.55
CA LEU A 243 27.66 -11.98 16.44
C LEU A 243 28.68 -12.10 15.30
N GLY A 244 28.59 -13.18 14.54
CA GLY A 244 29.34 -13.41 13.30
C GLY A 244 30.51 -14.38 13.45
N ASN A 245 31.16 -14.66 12.32
CA ASN A 245 32.25 -15.63 12.24
C ASN A 245 33.55 -15.16 12.92
N ARG A 246 33.75 -13.83 12.98
CA ARG A 246 34.87 -13.17 13.65
C ARG A 246 34.37 -12.00 14.48
N PRO A 247 33.65 -12.26 15.57
CA PRO A 247 33.02 -11.22 16.37
C PRO A 247 34.07 -10.27 16.97
N THR A 248 33.70 -9.01 17.11
CA THR A 248 34.55 -7.97 17.73
C THR A 248 34.49 -8.02 19.26
N LYS A 249 33.50 -8.70 19.80
CA LYS A 249 33.33 -8.92 21.25
C LYS A 249 33.22 -10.43 21.54
N ASN A 250 33.89 -10.90 22.58
CA ASN A 250 33.85 -12.31 22.96
C ASN A 250 32.69 -12.59 23.91
N ASP A 251 31.84 -13.55 23.52
CA ASP A 251 30.77 -14.12 24.33
C ASP A 251 30.45 -15.53 23.78
N ASP A 252 30.98 -16.56 24.44
CA ASP A 252 30.97 -17.95 23.95
C ASP A 252 29.58 -18.46 23.56
N GLY A 253 28.51 -18.03 24.23
CA GLY A 253 27.13 -18.39 23.89
C GLY A 253 26.64 -17.71 22.62
N VAL A 254 26.82 -16.38 22.55
CA VAL A 254 26.37 -15.54 21.44
C VAL A 254 27.21 -15.77 20.19
N ASN A 255 28.54 -15.94 20.33
CA ASN A 255 29.43 -16.29 19.21
C ASN A 255 29.04 -17.60 18.51
N GLY A 256 28.34 -18.49 19.20
CA GLY A 256 27.86 -19.78 18.63
C GLY A 256 26.53 -19.70 17.87
N LEU A 257 25.95 -18.51 17.71
CA LEU A 257 24.72 -18.32 16.93
C LEU A 257 25.03 -18.24 15.42
N SER A 258 24.21 -18.89 14.60
CA SER A 258 24.25 -18.73 13.15
C SER A 258 23.63 -17.40 12.75
N VAL A 259 24.35 -16.61 11.94
CA VAL A 259 23.91 -15.25 11.56
C VAL A 259 23.92 -15.05 10.05
N LYS A 260 22.81 -14.57 9.51
CA LYS A 260 22.72 -14.18 8.11
C LYS A 260 22.38 -12.69 8.00
N ILE A 261 22.89 -12.06 6.95
CA ILE A 261 22.56 -10.67 6.62
C ILE A 261 21.86 -10.59 5.27
N LEU A 262 20.82 -9.80 5.19
CA LEU A 262 20.02 -9.63 3.99
C LEU A 262 20.02 -8.18 3.53
N PRO A 263 20.39 -7.90 2.27
CA PRO A 263 20.20 -6.57 1.70
C PRO A 263 18.70 -6.34 1.42
N LEU A 264 18.16 -5.23 1.89
CA LEU A 264 16.84 -4.76 1.50
C LEU A 264 16.96 -4.02 0.16
N ASN A 265 16.79 -4.75 -0.93
CA ASN A 265 17.00 -4.21 -2.27
C ASN A 265 16.02 -3.07 -2.62
N GLY A 266 16.57 -1.93 -3.04
CA GLY A 266 15.79 -0.73 -3.31
C GLY A 266 15.16 -0.11 -2.06
N GLY A 267 15.63 -0.49 -0.87
CA GLY A 267 15.23 0.10 0.39
C GLY A 267 15.81 1.49 0.57
N GLU A 268 15.06 2.35 1.24
CA GLU A 268 15.48 3.68 1.67
C GLU A 268 15.21 3.83 3.17
N PHE A 269 16.08 4.50 3.86
CA PHE A 269 16.06 4.64 5.31
C PHE A 269 15.94 6.11 5.71
N TYR A 270 14.95 6.41 6.54
CA TYR A 270 14.63 7.75 7.01
C TYR A 270 14.56 7.74 8.54
N HIS A 271 15.46 8.48 9.17
CA HIS A 271 15.59 8.55 10.62
C HIS A 271 14.85 9.76 11.18
N TYR A 272 14.16 9.57 12.31
CA TYR A 272 13.38 10.57 13.04
C TYR A 272 13.89 10.75 14.46
N GLY A 273 15.21 10.75 14.62
CA GLY A 273 15.86 10.80 15.94
C GLY A 273 15.96 12.19 16.55
N THR A 274 15.97 13.25 15.74
CA THR A 274 16.10 14.66 16.16
C THR A 274 15.08 15.56 15.45
N SER A 275 14.87 16.78 15.97
CA SER A 275 14.02 17.79 15.33
C SER A 275 14.44 18.09 13.89
N ARG A 276 15.74 18.18 13.64
CA ARG A 276 16.32 18.46 12.32
C ARG A 276 16.17 17.27 11.37
N GLU A 277 16.39 16.06 11.85
CA GLU A 277 16.19 14.84 11.05
C GLU A 277 14.71 14.62 10.72
N MET A 278 13.79 14.96 11.60
CA MET A 278 12.35 14.90 11.32
C MET A 278 11.99 15.73 10.08
N ILE A 279 12.48 16.95 9.99
CA ILE A 279 12.23 17.84 8.84
C ILE A 279 12.93 17.32 7.59
N SER A 280 14.22 16.97 7.68
CA SER A 280 15.03 16.55 6.53
C SER A 280 14.58 15.20 5.95
N SER A 281 14.23 14.22 6.80
CA SER A 281 13.68 12.94 6.38
C SER A 281 12.33 13.11 5.68
N THR A 282 11.46 13.95 6.24
CA THR A 282 10.17 14.25 5.62
C THR A 282 10.34 14.99 4.30
N LEU A 283 11.29 15.92 4.19
CA LEU A 283 11.61 16.62 2.94
C LEU A 283 12.09 15.65 1.86
N ALA A 284 12.98 14.74 2.20
CA ALA A 284 13.47 13.72 1.28
C ALA A 284 12.32 12.82 0.78
N LEU A 285 11.44 12.36 1.68
CA LEU A 285 10.26 11.59 1.35
C LEU A 285 9.29 12.35 0.42
N GLN A 286 9.00 13.61 0.69
CA GLN A 286 8.11 14.42 -0.14
C GLN A 286 8.67 14.69 -1.54
N ASN A 287 9.98 14.75 -1.67
CA ASN A 287 10.67 15.02 -2.94
C ASN A 287 11.12 13.75 -3.68
N ARG A 288 10.72 12.57 -3.20
CA ARG A 288 10.96 11.31 -3.88
C ARG A 288 10.26 11.33 -5.25
N VAL A 289 11.02 11.06 -6.31
CA VAL A 289 10.53 11.16 -7.68
C VAL A 289 10.63 9.81 -8.35
N TYR A 290 9.50 9.25 -8.76
CA TYR A 290 9.43 7.99 -9.51
C TYR A 290 9.51 8.17 -11.01
N ASP A 291 9.01 9.28 -11.54
CA ASP A 291 8.93 9.53 -12.98
C ASP A 291 9.57 10.88 -13.33
N GLN A 292 10.80 10.83 -13.83
CA GLN A 292 11.56 12.03 -14.23
C GLN A 292 10.87 12.85 -15.33
N ARG A 293 10.02 12.24 -16.15
CA ARG A 293 9.24 12.95 -17.18
C ARG A 293 8.31 13.99 -16.55
N LEU A 294 7.77 13.69 -15.35
CA LEU A 294 6.92 14.63 -14.63
C LEU A 294 7.69 15.87 -14.14
N ILE A 295 8.96 15.70 -13.76
CA ILE A 295 9.84 16.81 -13.39
C ILE A 295 10.21 17.65 -14.61
N MET A 296 10.66 17.02 -15.69
CA MET A 296 11.10 17.72 -16.91
C MET A 296 9.99 18.59 -17.50
N HIS A 297 8.74 18.13 -17.42
CA HIS A 297 7.58 18.93 -17.80
C HIS A 297 7.12 19.93 -16.73
N ARG A 298 7.90 20.10 -15.64
CA ARG A 298 7.59 21.00 -14.52
C ARG A 298 6.21 20.77 -13.87
N LYS A 299 5.69 19.57 -14.01
CA LYS A 299 4.40 19.19 -13.40
C LYS A 299 4.53 18.95 -11.90
N ILE A 300 5.73 18.59 -11.43
CA ILE A 300 6.03 18.40 -10.01
C ILE A 300 7.13 19.40 -9.63
N LYS A 301 6.79 20.32 -8.73
CA LYS A 301 7.77 21.21 -8.10
C LYS A 301 8.34 20.55 -6.85
N PRO A 302 9.62 20.79 -6.49
CA PRO A 302 10.14 20.39 -5.19
C PRO A 302 9.26 20.90 -4.05
N ASN A 303 9.05 20.10 -3.03
CA ASN A 303 8.39 20.55 -1.81
C ASN A 303 9.36 21.43 -1.04
N PRO A 304 8.96 22.61 -0.53
CA PRO A 304 9.79 23.34 0.40
C PRO A 304 9.90 22.60 1.74
N ALA A 305 10.91 22.89 2.54
CA ALA A 305 11.07 22.34 3.89
C ALA A 305 10.11 23.01 4.90
N ILE A 306 8.82 23.02 4.56
CA ILE A 306 7.74 23.58 5.38
C ILE A 306 6.63 22.54 5.44
N PHE A 307 6.35 22.03 6.65
CA PHE A 307 5.37 21.00 6.91
C PHE A 307 4.33 21.47 7.91
N THR A 308 3.06 21.40 7.53
CA THR A 308 1.94 21.79 8.36
C THR A 308 0.90 20.69 8.39
N GLN A 309 0.52 20.24 9.59
CA GLN A 309 -0.47 19.18 9.79
C GLN A 309 -1.37 19.49 10.98
N ASN A 310 -2.63 19.11 10.89
CA ASN A 310 -3.58 19.36 11.99
C ASN A 310 -3.41 20.78 12.53
N ALA A 311 -3.37 21.78 11.65
CA ALA A 311 -3.01 23.14 12.01
C ALA A 311 -3.88 24.16 11.29
N VAL A 312 -4.07 25.33 11.91
CA VAL A 312 -4.64 26.54 11.30
C VAL A 312 -3.56 27.59 11.26
N ILE A 313 -3.31 28.17 10.09
CA ILE A 313 -2.22 29.11 9.87
C ILE A 313 -2.77 30.32 9.12
N ASP A 314 -2.74 31.47 9.79
CA ASP A 314 -3.30 32.75 9.30
C ASP A 314 -2.23 33.70 8.73
N ILE A 315 -0.97 33.22 8.62
CA ILE A 315 0.14 33.96 8.00
C ILE A 315 0.53 33.34 6.66
N PRO A 316 1.00 34.15 5.68
CA PRO A 316 1.54 33.63 4.44
C PRO A 316 2.97 33.13 4.65
N PHE A 317 3.32 32.02 3.98
CA PHE A 317 4.72 31.63 3.85
C PHE A 317 5.38 32.31 2.64
N THR A 318 6.62 32.77 2.81
CA THR A 318 7.46 33.42 1.79
C THR A 318 8.77 32.63 1.60
N GLU A 319 9.64 33.08 0.73
CA GLU A 319 10.96 32.47 0.50
C GLU A 319 11.91 32.59 1.70
N GLU A 320 11.63 33.46 2.65
CA GLU A 320 12.39 33.60 3.90
C GLU A 320 12.14 32.45 4.87
N HIS A 321 10.97 31.80 4.75
CA HIS A 321 10.59 30.69 5.61
C HIS A 321 11.28 29.41 5.15
N ARG A 322 11.98 28.74 6.09
CA ARG A 322 12.70 27.48 5.82
C ARG A 322 12.76 26.57 7.04
N ASN A 323 12.77 25.26 6.81
CA ASN A 323 12.88 24.25 7.86
C ASN A 323 11.84 24.43 8.98
N ILE A 324 10.56 24.45 8.60
CA ILE A 324 9.44 24.69 9.52
C ILE A 324 8.58 23.44 9.65
N TRP A 325 8.29 23.07 10.88
CA TRP A 325 7.34 22.03 11.22
C TRP A 325 6.27 22.59 12.15
N ILE A 326 5.01 22.55 11.75
CA ILE A 326 3.87 23.00 12.55
C ILE A 326 2.85 21.84 12.62
N GLU A 327 2.59 21.36 13.83
CA GLU A 327 1.62 20.28 14.04
C GLU A 327 0.78 20.53 15.27
N ASN A 328 -0.54 20.21 15.18
CA ASN A 328 -1.48 20.41 16.27
C ASN A 328 -1.44 21.82 16.86
N ALA A 329 -1.39 22.85 15.99
CA ALA A 329 -1.14 24.22 16.38
C ALA A 329 -1.98 25.24 15.61
N HIS A 330 -2.29 26.35 16.26
CA HIS A 330 -2.86 27.53 15.64
C HIS A 330 -1.82 28.66 15.59
N ILE A 331 -1.49 29.13 14.39
CA ILE A 331 -0.60 30.26 14.12
C ILE A 331 -1.45 31.43 13.67
N GLY A 332 -1.74 32.34 14.57
CA GLY A 332 -2.56 33.53 14.32
C GLY A 332 -1.81 34.60 13.53
N LYS A 333 -2.54 35.66 13.12
CA LYS A 333 -2.02 36.78 12.31
C LYS A 333 -0.90 37.58 12.95
N GLY A 334 -0.78 37.54 14.28
CA GLY A 334 0.24 38.25 15.05
C GLY A 334 1.59 37.55 15.12
N TRP A 335 1.71 36.33 14.55
CA TRP A 335 2.96 35.59 14.54
C TRP A 335 3.87 36.03 13.41
N ARG A 336 5.16 36.11 13.72
CA ARG A 336 6.25 36.24 12.74
C ARG A 336 7.20 35.07 12.90
N LEU A 337 7.39 34.34 11.81
CA LEU A 337 8.29 33.20 11.74
C LEU A 337 9.44 33.51 10.78
N SER A 338 10.57 32.87 10.98
CA SER A 338 11.74 32.93 10.10
C SER A 338 12.13 31.54 9.59
N GLY A 339 12.97 30.82 10.30
CA GLY A 339 13.42 29.50 9.93
C GLY A 339 13.86 28.65 11.12
N ASP A 340 14.01 27.36 10.86
CA ASP A 340 14.43 26.37 11.85
C ASP A 340 13.47 26.30 13.06
N HIS A 341 12.18 26.07 12.80
CA HIS A 341 11.14 26.00 13.82
C HIS A 341 10.45 24.64 13.86
N VAL A 342 10.19 24.14 15.06
CA VAL A 342 9.21 23.09 15.36
C VAL A 342 8.19 23.68 16.34
N ILE A 343 6.93 23.76 15.92
CA ILE A 343 5.84 24.37 16.70
C ILE A 343 4.73 23.34 16.86
N THR A 344 4.47 22.93 18.11
CA THR A 344 3.51 21.87 18.39
C THR A 344 2.58 22.24 19.56
N GLY A 345 1.35 21.75 19.55
CA GLY A 345 0.40 21.83 20.64
C GLY A 345 -0.17 23.23 20.92
N VAL A 346 0.15 24.24 20.14
CA VAL A 346 -0.27 25.63 20.39
C VAL A 346 -1.79 25.75 20.20
N PRO A 347 -2.55 26.10 21.27
CA PRO A 347 -4.01 26.24 21.17
C PRO A 347 -4.41 27.44 20.31
N GLU A 348 -5.70 27.52 19.97
CA GLU A 348 -6.26 28.69 19.28
C GLU A 348 -5.96 29.98 20.07
N ASN A 349 -5.34 30.97 19.40
CA ASN A 349 -4.79 32.16 20.04
C ASN A 349 -4.78 33.34 19.09
N ASP A 350 -4.55 34.53 19.68
CA ASP A 350 -4.34 35.84 19.01
C ASP A 350 -2.97 36.46 19.39
N TRP A 351 -2.01 35.62 19.74
CA TRP A 351 -0.70 36.02 20.24
C TRP A 351 0.10 36.88 19.24
N GLN A 352 0.89 37.79 19.80
CA GLN A 352 1.84 38.64 19.07
C GLN A 352 3.25 38.13 19.35
N VAL A 353 3.70 37.17 18.57
CA VAL A 353 4.99 36.49 18.77
C VAL A 353 5.90 36.72 17.57
N ASP A 354 7.09 37.26 17.85
CA ASP A 354 8.21 37.28 16.91
C ASP A 354 9.19 36.17 17.32
N LEU A 355 9.17 35.05 16.55
CA LEU A 355 9.91 33.85 16.90
C LEU A 355 11.30 33.88 16.29
N PRO A 356 12.38 33.99 17.11
CA PRO A 356 13.76 34.01 16.60
C PRO A 356 14.12 32.72 15.89
N GLU A 357 14.97 32.82 14.86
CA GLU A 357 15.46 31.66 14.11
C GLU A 357 16.06 30.60 15.03
N GLY A 358 15.75 29.35 14.79
CA GLY A 358 16.23 28.21 15.57
C GLY A 358 15.47 27.94 16.87
N ILE A 359 14.48 28.75 17.23
CA ILE A 359 13.65 28.53 18.41
C ILE A 359 12.42 27.71 18.05
N CYS A 360 12.17 26.69 18.86
CA CYS A 360 11.02 25.77 18.77
C CYS A 360 10.09 25.99 19.96
N ILE A 361 8.81 25.67 19.79
CA ILE A 361 7.79 25.81 20.84
C ILE A 361 6.93 24.55 20.90
N ASP A 362 6.72 24.09 22.12
CA ASP A 362 5.78 23.03 22.41
C ASP A 362 4.87 23.49 23.57
N VAL A 363 3.55 23.39 23.39
CA VAL A 363 2.56 23.72 24.40
C VAL A 363 1.80 22.44 24.75
N VAL A 364 2.05 21.92 25.94
CA VAL A 364 1.56 20.60 26.34
C VAL A 364 0.47 20.75 27.40
N PRO A 365 -0.76 20.26 27.16
CA PRO A 365 -1.79 20.21 28.18
C PRO A 365 -1.43 19.16 29.25
N VAL A 366 -1.63 19.50 30.55
CA VAL A 366 -1.25 18.61 31.69
C VAL A 366 -2.42 18.18 32.56
N ASP A 367 -3.45 19.00 32.69
CA ASP A 367 -4.67 18.68 33.42
C ASP A 367 -5.91 19.23 32.66
N GLU A 368 -7.03 19.46 33.33
CA GLU A 368 -8.26 19.94 32.66
C GLU A 368 -8.11 21.34 32.03
N LYS A 369 -7.25 22.22 32.56
CA LYS A 369 -7.17 23.64 32.18
C LYS A 369 -5.76 24.12 31.83
N ASN A 370 -4.74 23.57 32.49
CA ASN A 370 -3.39 24.09 32.42
C ASN A 370 -2.63 23.55 31.20
N HIS A 371 -1.68 24.35 30.71
CA HIS A 371 -0.72 24.00 29.70
C HIS A 371 0.69 24.32 30.18
N VAL A 372 1.62 23.47 29.89
CA VAL A 372 3.04 23.70 30.09
C VAL A 372 3.63 24.29 28.81
N LEU A 373 4.29 25.43 28.91
CA LEU A 373 4.98 26.08 27.82
C LEU A 373 6.45 25.66 27.78
N ARG A 374 6.86 24.99 26.70
CA ARG A 374 8.23 24.50 26.50
C ARG A 374 8.89 25.10 25.25
N PRO A 375 9.56 26.27 25.34
CA PRO A 375 10.47 26.73 24.31
C PRO A 375 11.80 25.96 24.38
N TYR A 376 12.40 25.67 23.20
CA TYR A 376 13.68 25.00 23.10
C TYR A 376 14.38 25.34 21.78
N GLY A 377 15.66 25.03 21.68
CA GLY A 377 16.41 25.22 20.45
C GLY A 377 16.31 24.02 19.50
N MET A 378 16.35 24.24 18.20
CA MET A 378 16.27 23.20 17.15
C MET A 378 17.28 22.05 17.37
N ASP A 379 18.47 22.38 17.87
CA ASP A 379 19.58 21.46 18.08
C ASP A 379 19.83 21.10 19.55
N ASP A 380 18.92 21.45 20.46
CA ASP A 380 19.07 21.17 21.88
C ASP A 380 19.08 19.66 22.16
N ALA A 381 20.04 19.23 22.97
CA ALA A 381 20.22 17.82 23.31
C ALA A 381 19.55 17.39 24.62
N PHE A 382 19.09 18.34 25.45
CA PHE A 382 18.53 18.14 26.80
C PHE A 382 19.38 17.19 27.64
N LYS A 383 20.71 17.45 27.66
CA LYS A 383 21.68 16.61 28.35
C LYS A 383 22.83 17.45 28.94
N GLY A 384 23.26 17.08 30.12
CA GLY A 384 24.37 17.71 30.86
C GLY A 384 23.89 18.61 31.96
N ASP A 385 24.80 18.85 32.92
CA ASP A 385 24.53 19.72 34.08
C ASP A 385 24.40 21.18 33.61
N ILE A 386 23.34 21.87 34.08
CA ILE A 386 23.03 23.25 33.63
C ILE A 386 24.13 24.28 33.95
N GLY A 387 24.99 24.02 34.94
CA GLY A 387 26.15 24.84 35.27
C GLY A 387 27.33 24.70 34.29
N LEU A 388 27.33 23.71 33.41
CA LEU A 388 28.37 23.51 32.44
C LEU A 388 28.26 24.47 31.24
N PRO A 389 29.35 25.07 30.79
CA PRO A 389 29.34 26.06 29.70
C PRO A 389 28.98 25.48 28.33
N ASN A 390 28.98 24.15 28.18
CA ASN A 390 28.58 23.42 26.96
C ASN A 390 27.18 22.77 27.05
N THR A 391 26.43 23.05 28.10
CA THR A 391 25.01 22.67 28.19
C THR A 391 24.17 23.80 27.62
N PHE A 392 23.62 23.58 26.42
CA PHE A 392 22.87 24.58 25.68
C PHE A 392 21.37 24.38 25.83
N TRP A 393 20.65 25.50 25.91
CA TRP A 393 19.21 25.59 25.79
C TRP A 393 18.84 26.83 25.00
N MET A 394 17.92 26.68 24.03
CA MET A 394 17.59 27.75 23.07
C MET A 394 18.83 28.34 22.37
N GLY A 395 19.79 27.47 21.99
CA GLY A 395 20.96 27.85 21.23
C GLY A 395 22.08 28.60 22.01
N ARG A 396 21.95 28.70 23.35
CA ARG A 396 22.93 29.37 24.22
C ARG A 396 23.18 28.58 25.52
N PRO A 397 24.30 28.76 26.21
CA PRO A 397 24.53 28.18 27.54
C PRO A 397 23.42 28.57 28.52
N VAL A 398 22.96 27.60 29.34
CA VAL A 398 21.89 27.85 30.34
C VAL A 398 22.26 28.98 31.27
N GLY A 399 23.54 29.05 31.75
CA GLY A 399 24.02 30.15 32.61
C GLY A 399 23.88 31.52 31.97
N GLN A 400 24.19 31.66 30.68
CA GLN A 400 23.99 32.92 29.96
C GLN A 400 22.52 33.31 29.90
N TRP A 401 21.60 32.37 29.69
CA TRP A 401 20.16 32.65 29.67
C TRP A 401 19.66 33.13 31.04
N LEU A 402 20.17 32.52 32.13
CA LEU A 402 19.86 32.94 33.49
C LEU A 402 20.37 34.36 33.78
N ASP A 403 21.64 34.65 33.44
CA ASP A 403 22.26 35.98 33.64
C ASP A 403 21.47 37.09 32.92
N GLU A 404 21.11 36.87 31.66
CA GLU A 404 20.30 37.80 30.85
C GLU A 404 18.91 38.13 31.46
N ARG A 405 18.39 37.24 32.32
CA ARG A 405 17.11 37.36 32.97
C ARG A 405 17.15 37.67 34.45
N GLY A 406 18.37 37.88 34.95
CA GLY A 406 18.61 38.13 36.39
C GLY A 406 18.08 37.00 37.27
N LEU A 407 18.36 35.77 36.85
CA LEU A 407 18.05 34.53 37.57
C LEU A 407 19.34 33.83 37.96
N SER A 408 19.25 32.83 38.85
CA SER A 408 20.36 32.05 39.34
C SER A 408 20.13 30.56 39.14
N PHE A 409 21.16 29.74 39.19
CA PHE A 409 21.01 28.28 39.14
C PHE A 409 20.16 27.73 40.31
N ALA A 410 20.12 28.44 41.45
CA ALA A 410 19.24 28.07 42.59
C ALA A 410 17.77 28.05 42.20
N ASP A 411 17.33 28.91 41.27
CA ASP A 411 15.95 28.97 40.79
C ASP A 411 15.57 27.73 39.96
N LEU A 412 16.56 26.94 39.50
CA LEU A 412 16.42 25.72 38.74
C LEU A 412 16.85 24.44 39.50
N GLY A 413 17.14 24.55 40.82
CA GLY A 413 17.51 23.42 41.65
C GLY A 413 19.01 23.22 41.83
N GLY A 414 19.87 24.10 41.29
CA GLY A 414 21.31 24.10 41.46
C GLY A 414 22.12 23.77 40.19
N GLU A 415 23.41 24.04 40.18
CA GLU A 415 24.30 23.89 38.98
C GLU A 415 24.46 22.46 38.47
N ALA A 416 24.38 21.48 39.38
CA ALA A 416 24.59 20.06 39.07
C ALA A 416 23.33 19.32 38.62
N VAL A 417 22.25 20.07 38.29
CA VAL A 417 21.01 19.49 37.77
C VAL A 417 21.17 19.24 36.27
N ASP A 418 20.85 18.00 35.81
CA ASP A 418 20.79 17.69 34.39
C ASP A 418 19.66 18.51 33.73
N LEU A 419 19.92 19.07 32.55
CA LEU A 419 18.95 19.92 31.83
C LEU A 419 17.58 19.26 31.65
N GLN A 420 17.52 17.92 31.52
CA GLN A 420 16.26 17.15 31.43
C GLN A 420 15.43 17.26 32.72
N LEU A 421 16.07 17.45 33.88
CA LEU A 421 15.46 17.50 35.20
C LEU A 421 15.29 18.94 35.74
N ALA A 422 15.77 19.94 35.02
CA ALA A 422 15.66 21.34 35.42
C ALA A 422 14.23 21.86 35.27
N SER A 423 13.67 22.49 36.33
CA SER A 423 12.30 23.02 36.35
C SER A 423 12.18 24.32 35.56
N LEU A 424 12.22 24.24 34.24
CA LEU A 424 12.27 25.36 33.29
C LEU A 424 10.90 25.81 32.79
N PHE A 425 9.92 24.91 32.71
CA PHE A 425 8.73 25.07 31.87
C PHE A 425 7.52 25.45 32.70
N PRO A 426 6.98 26.70 32.61
CA PRO A 426 5.86 27.18 33.41
C PRO A 426 4.54 26.52 32.98
N CYS A 427 3.72 26.20 33.98
CA CYS A 427 2.40 25.62 33.87
C CYS A 427 1.34 26.69 34.15
N LEU A 428 0.55 27.03 33.15
CA LEU A 428 -0.36 28.17 33.16
C LEU A 428 -1.71 27.79 32.53
N ALA A 429 -2.81 28.38 33.09
CA ALA A 429 -4.16 28.24 32.54
C ALA A 429 -4.51 29.33 31.53
N SER A 430 -3.93 30.51 31.69
CA SER A 430 -4.26 31.69 30.90
C SER A 430 -3.44 31.76 29.60
N LYS A 431 -4.11 31.84 28.46
CA LYS A 431 -3.44 32.00 27.14
C LYS A 431 -2.69 33.34 27.07
N VAL A 432 -3.16 34.39 27.76
CA VAL A 432 -2.49 35.69 27.81
C VAL A 432 -1.19 35.60 28.62
N GLU A 433 -1.21 34.88 29.73
CA GLU A 433 -0.01 34.64 30.55
C GLU A 433 1.01 33.78 29.78
N LEU A 434 0.55 32.75 29.06
CA LEU A 434 1.40 31.94 28.21
C LEU A 434 2.11 32.80 27.15
N GLU A 435 1.42 33.76 26.50
CA GLU A 435 2.05 34.67 25.55
C GLU A 435 3.10 35.54 26.19
N LYS A 436 2.77 36.17 27.35
CA LYS A 436 3.69 37.08 28.07
C LYS A 436 4.96 36.35 28.49
N VAL A 437 4.80 35.14 29.05
CA VAL A 437 5.92 34.33 29.48
C VAL A 437 6.73 33.82 28.27
N LEU A 438 6.08 33.39 27.19
CA LEU A 438 6.79 32.99 25.96
C LEU A 438 7.66 34.11 25.45
N ARG A 439 7.11 35.31 25.28
CA ARG A 439 7.85 36.46 24.79
C ARG A 439 9.01 36.84 25.73
N TRP A 440 8.84 36.71 27.02
CA TRP A 440 9.92 36.92 27.99
C TRP A 440 10.97 35.82 27.89
N MET A 441 10.62 34.53 27.75
CA MET A 441 11.60 33.45 27.68
C MET A 441 12.46 33.51 26.42
N ILE A 442 11.88 33.86 25.27
CA ILE A 442 12.58 33.88 23.96
C ILE A 442 13.18 35.24 23.60
N GLY A 443 12.73 36.33 24.20
CA GLY A 443 13.10 37.70 23.85
C GLY A 443 14.51 38.10 24.26
N GLY A 444 14.98 39.22 23.67
CA GLY A 444 16.26 39.88 24.03
C GLY A 444 16.12 40.88 25.19
N GLU A 445 17.06 41.82 25.30
CA GLU A 445 17.21 42.74 26.45
C GLU A 445 16.01 43.69 26.77
N SER A 446 15.02 43.85 25.90
CA SER A 446 13.88 44.75 26.08
C SER A 446 12.59 44.07 26.56
N VAL A 447 12.67 42.95 27.29
CA VAL A 447 11.52 42.18 27.69
C VAL A 447 10.87 42.67 29.00
N SER A 448 9.53 42.70 29.07
CA SER A 448 8.81 43.19 30.25
C SER A 448 9.03 42.29 31.46
N GLU A 449 9.21 42.91 32.65
CA GLU A 449 9.33 42.24 33.96
C GLU A 449 8.11 41.34 34.28
N GLU A 450 6.94 41.67 33.75
CA GLU A 450 5.68 40.93 34.00
C GLU A 450 5.80 39.43 33.61
N GLY A 451 6.49 39.10 32.50
CA GLY A 451 6.71 37.71 32.11
C GLY A 451 7.58 36.95 33.09
N LYS A 452 8.58 37.62 33.68
CA LYS A 452 9.45 37.09 34.73
C LYS A 452 8.66 36.79 36.01
N GLU A 453 7.83 37.74 36.44
CA GLU A 453 7.02 37.54 37.64
C GLU A 453 6.06 36.38 37.52
N ILE A 454 5.38 36.24 36.38
CA ILE A 454 4.51 35.09 36.10
C ILE A 454 5.33 33.79 36.10
N TRP A 455 6.50 33.74 35.46
CA TRP A 455 7.35 32.56 35.44
C TRP A 455 7.83 32.13 36.84
N LEU A 456 8.21 33.09 37.70
CA LEU A 456 8.65 32.84 39.06
C LEU A 456 7.54 32.32 39.98
N GLN A 457 6.30 32.76 39.73
CA GLN A 457 5.12 32.37 40.52
C GLN A 457 4.48 31.06 40.03
N ALA A 458 4.70 30.69 38.77
CA ALA A 458 4.12 29.48 38.17
C ALA A 458 4.74 28.20 38.76
N GLU A 459 3.92 27.15 38.88
CA GLU A 459 4.45 25.79 38.94
C GLU A 459 5.30 25.55 37.69
N ARG A 460 6.51 25.02 37.84
CA ARG A 460 7.39 24.76 36.72
C ARG A 460 7.74 23.29 36.64
N PHE A 461 7.70 22.76 35.42
CA PHE A 461 7.98 21.37 35.08
C PHE A 461 9.37 21.24 34.48
N SER A 462 10.00 20.13 34.77
CA SER A 462 11.12 19.64 33.97
C SER A 462 10.64 18.93 32.70
N ALA A 463 11.55 18.69 31.76
CA ALA A 463 11.22 17.90 30.57
C ALA A 463 10.85 16.45 30.93
N ASP A 464 11.41 15.90 31.99
CA ASP A 464 11.12 14.55 32.49
C ASP A 464 9.72 14.45 33.11
N GLU A 465 9.38 15.38 34.01
CA GLU A 465 8.04 15.45 34.65
C GLU A 465 6.93 15.62 33.61
N LEU A 466 7.19 16.38 32.55
CA LEU A 466 6.24 16.61 31.48
C LEU A 466 5.86 15.32 30.74
N MET A 467 6.78 14.38 30.60
CA MET A 467 6.51 13.08 29.98
C MET A 467 5.51 12.24 30.77
N ASP A 468 5.42 12.43 32.09
CA ASP A 468 4.52 11.70 32.95
C ASP A 468 3.16 12.39 33.14
N ARG A 469 3.13 13.71 33.09
CA ARG A 469 1.98 14.52 33.47
C ARG A 469 1.19 15.12 32.32
N ALA A 470 1.66 14.95 31.07
CA ALA A 470 0.95 15.42 29.90
C ALA A 470 -0.43 14.73 29.74
N SER A 471 -1.46 15.54 29.46
CA SER A 471 -2.80 15.04 29.13
C SER A 471 -2.89 14.70 27.65
N LEU A 472 -2.65 13.43 27.31
CA LEU A 472 -2.70 12.98 25.92
C LEU A 472 -4.12 13.07 25.34
N SER A 473 -5.14 12.83 26.14
CA SER A 473 -6.54 12.97 25.72
C SER A 473 -6.86 14.39 25.21
N ARG A 474 -6.42 15.43 25.90
CA ARG A 474 -6.58 16.83 25.46
C ARG A 474 -5.77 17.15 24.22
N LEU A 475 -4.53 16.64 24.15
CA LEU A 475 -3.64 16.83 23.01
C LEU A 475 -4.26 16.22 21.74
N TYR A 476 -4.82 15.00 21.85
CA TYR A 476 -5.52 14.34 20.74
C TYR A 476 -6.87 14.98 20.40
N ALA A 477 -7.61 15.47 21.39
CA ALA A 477 -8.85 16.21 21.14
C ALA A 477 -8.58 17.49 20.31
N GLN A 478 -7.56 18.28 20.69
CA GLN A 478 -7.14 19.45 19.91
C GLN A 478 -6.72 19.09 18.49
N ARG A 479 -5.93 18.02 18.34
CA ARG A 479 -5.51 17.52 17.03
C ARG A 479 -6.71 17.16 16.16
N THR A 480 -7.71 16.49 16.71
CA THR A 480 -8.94 16.12 16.02
C THR A 480 -9.74 17.34 15.60
N GLU A 481 -9.90 18.35 16.47
CA GLU A 481 -10.61 19.59 16.13
C GLU A 481 -9.90 20.39 15.01
N LEU A 482 -8.58 20.47 15.05
CA LEU A 482 -7.82 21.13 13.98
C LEU A 482 -7.89 20.35 12.67
N ARG A 483 -7.85 19.01 12.71
CA ARG A 483 -8.03 18.14 11.55
C ARG A 483 -9.41 18.32 10.94
N LYS A 484 -10.45 18.46 11.75
CA LYS A 484 -11.81 18.77 11.30
C LYS A 484 -11.84 20.05 10.46
N LYS A 485 -11.10 21.09 10.84
CA LYS A 485 -10.97 22.34 10.07
C LYS A 485 -10.16 22.11 8.79
N ASN A 486 -9.20 21.20 8.76
CA ASN A 486 -8.34 20.96 7.60
C ASN A 486 -9.04 20.22 6.45
N TYR A 487 -9.95 19.27 6.72
CA TYR A 487 -10.65 18.52 5.68
C TYR A 487 -11.33 19.42 4.62
N PRO A 488 -12.21 20.39 4.98
CA PRO A 488 -12.83 21.28 4.00
C PRO A 488 -11.83 22.21 3.30
N MET A 489 -10.72 22.56 3.94
CA MET A 489 -9.67 23.38 3.33
C MET A 489 -8.93 22.62 2.22
N LEU A 490 -8.56 21.34 2.48
CA LEU A 490 -7.93 20.49 1.50
C LEU A 490 -8.87 20.18 0.32
N GLU A 491 -10.14 19.93 0.62
CA GLU A 491 -11.19 19.68 -0.37
C GLU A 491 -11.38 20.87 -1.30
N ARG A 492 -11.57 22.08 -0.78
CA ARG A 492 -11.71 23.30 -1.62
C ARG A 492 -10.49 23.55 -2.51
N ASN A 493 -9.31 23.15 -2.06
CA ASN A 493 -8.05 23.29 -2.78
C ASN A 493 -7.68 22.04 -3.58
N TYR A 494 -8.63 21.17 -3.93
CA TYR A 494 -8.39 19.87 -4.57
C TYR A 494 -7.46 19.91 -5.79
N GLY A 495 -7.47 20.99 -6.57
CA GLY A 495 -6.58 21.15 -7.72
C GLY A 495 -5.09 21.32 -7.36
N LYS A 496 -4.76 21.61 -6.10
CA LYS A 496 -3.39 21.78 -5.59
C LYS A 496 -3.07 20.89 -4.41
N SER A 497 -4.09 20.35 -3.72
CA SER A 497 -3.94 19.44 -2.58
C SER A 497 -3.93 17.98 -3.03
N VAL A 498 -3.62 17.09 -2.10
CA VAL A 498 -3.67 15.63 -2.28
C VAL A 498 -5.02 15.02 -1.91
N PHE A 499 -6.08 15.82 -1.73
CA PHE A 499 -7.35 15.37 -1.16
C PHE A 499 -7.91 14.13 -1.85
N TYR A 500 -8.03 14.14 -3.20
CA TYR A 500 -8.52 12.98 -3.95
C TYR A 500 -7.47 11.87 -4.18
N GLN A 501 -6.32 11.93 -3.51
CA GLN A 501 -5.34 10.85 -3.43
C GLN A 501 -5.41 10.12 -2.08
N LEU A 502 -6.10 10.68 -1.08
CA LEU A 502 -6.31 10.06 0.21
C LEU A 502 -7.13 8.76 0.09
N ASP A 503 -7.12 7.94 1.13
CA ASP A 503 -8.09 6.88 1.33
C ASP A 503 -9.46 7.53 1.55
N LEU A 504 -10.28 7.54 0.49
CA LEU A 504 -11.56 8.23 0.49
C LEU A 504 -12.63 7.49 1.31
N GLY A 505 -12.40 6.20 1.61
CA GLY A 505 -13.23 5.47 2.56
C GLY A 505 -13.00 5.99 3.98
N ASP A 506 -11.75 6.18 4.36
CA ASP A 506 -11.36 6.81 5.63
C ASP A 506 -11.85 8.27 5.71
N VAL A 507 -11.67 9.04 4.65
CA VAL A 507 -12.20 10.42 4.56
C VAL A 507 -13.71 10.46 4.78
N ALA A 508 -14.48 9.57 4.14
CA ALA A 508 -15.94 9.53 4.31
C ALA A 508 -16.33 9.17 5.75
N ALA A 509 -15.63 8.20 6.37
CA ALA A 509 -15.85 7.83 7.76
C ALA A 509 -15.55 9.01 8.72
N GLU A 510 -14.46 9.73 8.47
CA GLU A 510 -14.12 10.93 9.24
C GLU A 510 -15.14 12.07 9.05
N TYR A 511 -15.61 12.32 7.81
CA TYR A 511 -16.67 13.29 7.55
C TYR A 511 -17.96 12.94 8.29
N ALA A 512 -18.35 11.66 8.28
CA ALA A 512 -19.53 11.19 8.99
C ALA A 512 -19.36 11.35 10.51
N ARG A 513 -18.21 10.93 11.07
CA ARG A 513 -17.90 11.03 12.51
C ARG A 513 -17.84 12.48 13.00
N MET A 514 -17.29 13.37 12.18
CA MET A 514 -17.14 14.81 12.52
C MET A 514 -18.36 15.64 12.13
N GLU A 515 -19.41 15.04 11.59
CA GLU A 515 -20.63 15.71 11.12
C GLU A 515 -20.35 16.81 10.08
N LEU A 516 -19.39 16.56 9.17
CA LEU A 516 -19.07 17.48 8.11
C LEU A 516 -20.04 17.31 6.93
N SER A 517 -20.35 18.44 6.26
CA SER A 517 -21.19 18.42 5.07
C SER A 517 -20.47 17.72 3.91
N ALA A 518 -21.22 16.95 3.12
CA ALA A 518 -20.66 16.30 1.93
C ALA A 518 -20.00 17.29 0.99
N PRO A 519 -18.83 16.99 0.41
CA PRO A 519 -18.21 17.81 -0.62
C PRO A 519 -19.18 18.13 -1.76
N LEU A 520 -19.06 19.28 -2.38
CA LEU A 520 -19.86 19.63 -3.55
C LEU A 520 -19.43 18.77 -4.76
N ALA A 521 -20.37 18.55 -5.69
CA ALA A 521 -20.02 17.92 -6.97
C ALA A 521 -19.05 18.85 -7.72
N LEU A 522 -17.95 18.28 -8.24
CA LEU A 522 -16.95 19.04 -8.96
C LEU A 522 -17.48 19.51 -10.34
N PRO A 523 -17.11 20.72 -10.80
CA PRO A 523 -17.50 21.24 -12.10
C PRO A 523 -16.96 20.38 -13.26
N GLU A 524 -17.57 20.52 -14.43
CA GLU A 524 -17.25 19.70 -15.61
C GLU A 524 -15.82 19.89 -16.14
N GLU A 525 -15.25 21.06 -15.93
CA GLU A 525 -13.91 21.44 -16.34
C GLU A 525 -12.81 20.80 -15.47
N SER A 526 -13.18 20.25 -14.30
CA SER A 526 -12.25 19.58 -13.41
C SER A 526 -11.73 18.28 -14.04
N ASP A 527 -10.54 17.87 -13.60
CA ASP A 527 -9.95 16.59 -14.04
C ASP A 527 -10.94 15.43 -13.86
N ARG A 528 -11.08 14.60 -14.91
CA ARG A 528 -12.07 13.53 -14.93
C ARG A 528 -11.87 12.53 -13.79
N MET A 529 -10.64 12.17 -13.45
CA MET A 529 -10.38 11.26 -12.35
C MET A 529 -10.73 11.87 -11.00
N GLN A 530 -10.47 13.15 -10.80
CA GLN A 530 -10.90 13.85 -9.59
C GLN A 530 -12.43 13.89 -9.47
N ARG A 531 -13.16 14.11 -10.58
CA ARG A 531 -14.63 14.04 -10.61
C ARG A 531 -15.14 12.63 -10.25
N ILE A 532 -14.50 11.58 -10.76
CA ILE A 532 -14.83 10.19 -10.43
C ILE A 532 -14.64 9.94 -8.93
N HIS A 533 -13.49 10.32 -8.38
CA HIS A 533 -13.21 10.17 -6.94
C HIS A 533 -14.17 10.99 -6.07
N ASN A 534 -14.53 12.22 -6.49
CA ASN A 534 -15.50 13.06 -5.79
C ASN A 534 -16.88 12.38 -5.74
N ARG A 535 -17.39 11.87 -6.88
CA ARG A 535 -18.68 11.17 -6.94
C ARG A 535 -18.68 9.92 -6.06
N MET A 536 -17.61 9.15 -6.08
CA MET A 536 -17.51 7.94 -5.27
C MET A 536 -17.40 8.24 -3.76
N LEU A 537 -16.63 9.29 -3.39
CA LEU A 537 -16.59 9.77 -2.00
C LEU A 537 -18.00 10.17 -1.51
N ARG A 538 -18.74 10.92 -2.31
CA ARG A 538 -20.12 11.35 -1.99
C ARG A 538 -21.05 10.13 -1.87
N SER A 539 -20.96 9.20 -2.80
CA SER A 539 -21.72 7.95 -2.75
C SER A 539 -21.50 7.21 -1.43
N TYR A 540 -20.23 6.98 -1.08
CA TYR A 540 -19.90 6.24 0.13
C TYR A 540 -20.31 7.00 1.41
N LEU A 541 -20.13 8.33 1.45
CA LEU A 541 -20.61 9.15 2.56
C LEU A 541 -22.13 9.10 2.72
N PHE A 542 -22.90 9.22 1.63
CA PHE A 542 -24.37 9.07 1.69
C PHE A 542 -24.80 7.67 2.15
N SER A 543 -24.07 6.64 1.76
CA SER A 543 -24.29 5.28 2.27
C SER A 543 -24.11 5.19 3.79
N LEU A 544 -23.04 5.79 4.34
CA LEU A 544 -22.79 5.86 5.78
C LEU A 544 -23.87 6.66 6.53
N GLN A 545 -24.47 7.65 5.86
CA GLN A 545 -25.57 8.47 6.40
C GLN A 545 -26.95 7.82 6.23
N GLY A 546 -27.05 6.63 5.60
CA GLY A 546 -28.29 5.90 5.36
C GLY A 546 -29.12 6.39 4.18
N ASP A 547 -28.60 7.28 3.33
CA ASP A 547 -29.28 7.77 2.11
C ASP A 547 -28.90 6.91 0.89
N GLY A 548 -29.47 5.73 0.78
CA GLY A 548 -29.20 4.78 -0.29
C GLY A 548 -29.50 5.33 -1.70
N THR A 549 -30.53 6.14 -1.87
CA THR A 549 -30.92 6.70 -3.17
C THR A 549 -29.85 7.66 -3.71
N LYS A 550 -29.34 8.56 -2.87
CA LYS A 550 -28.26 9.46 -3.29
C LYS A 550 -26.96 8.69 -3.49
N SER A 551 -26.69 7.69 -2.65
CA SER A 551 -25.50 6.84 -2.80
C SER A 551 -25.48 6.17 -4.17
N GLU A 552 -26.56 5.49 -4.59
CA GLU A 552 -26.67 4.83 -5.89
C GLU A 552 -26.56 5.81 -7.07
N SER A 553 -27.16 6.99 -6.95
CA SER A 553 -27.09 8.04 -7.98
C SER A 553 -25.64 8.52 -8.20
N GLU A 554 -24.90 8.83 -7.13
CA GLU A 554 -23.52 9.29 -7.22
C GLU A 554 -22.56 8.19 -7.73
N GLU A 555 -22.79 6.94 -7.32
CA GLU A 555 -22.05 5.78 -7.83
C GLU A 555 -22.26 5.59 -9.33
N SER A 556 -23.52 5.64 -9.79
CA SER A 556 -23.85 5.55 -11.22
C SER A 556 -23.18 6.63 -12.06
N GLU A 557 -23.10 7.85 -11.53
CA GLU A 557 -22.42 8.96 -12.19
C GLU A 557 -20.89 8.74 -12.24
N ALA A 558 -20.28 8.19 -11.17
CA ALA A 558 -18.85 7.85 -11.18
C ALA A 558 -18.51 6.83 -12.27
N PHE A 559 -19.30 5.76 -12.36
CA PHE A 559 -19.14 4.76 -13.42
C PHE A 559 -19.42 5.31 -14.82
N ALA A 560 -20.38 6.24 -14.96
CA ALA A 560 -20.65 6.90 -16.24
C ALA A 560 -19.46 7.76 -16.69
N LEU A 561 -18.83 8.50 -15.78
CA LEU A 561 -17.64 9.30 -16.06
C LEU A 561 -16.46 8.43 -16.49
N LEU A 562 -16.25 7.28 -15.83
CA LEU A 562 -15.23 6.30 -16.21
C LEU A 562 -15.46 5.78 -17.62
N ARG A 563 -16.67 5.27 -17.88
CA ARG A 563 -17.08 4.75 -19.18
C ARG A 563 -16.88 5.77 -20.29
N ASN A 564 -17.37 6.99 -20.11
CA ASN A 564 -17.23 8.08 -21.07
C ASN A 564 -15.75 8.44 -21.32
N GLY A 565 -14.88 8.31 -20.29
CA GLY A 565 -13.45 8.51 -20.42
C GLY A 565 -12.77 7.45 -21.29
N LEU A 566 -13.05 6.20 -21.02
CA LEU A 566 -12.49 5.06 -21.77
C LEU A 566 -12.99 5.05 -23.22
N THR A 567 -14.31 5.26 -23.43
CA THR A 567 -14.92 5.28 -24.75
C THR A 567 -14.41 6.47 -25.58
N GLY A 568 -14.32 7.66 -24.98
CA GLY A 568 -13.88 8.87 -25.67
C GLY A 568 -12.38 8.91 -25.95
N ALA A 569 -11.57 8.03 -25.37
CA ALA A 569 -10.15 7.93 -25.66
C ALA A 569 -9.85 7.15 -26.96
N VAL A 570 -10.80 6.38 -27.46
CA VAL A 570 -10.64 5.60 -28.69
C VAL A 570 -11.03 6.48 -29.89
N VAL A 571 -10.05 6.81 -30.72
CA VAL A 571 -10.16 7.85 -31.77
C VAL A 571 -11.02 7.41 -32.97
N GLU A 572 -11.16 6.10 -33.23
CA GLU A 572 -11.83 5.58 -34.42
C GLU A 572 -12.98 4.62 -34.08
N LEU A 573 -14.03 5.14 -33.42
CA LEU A 573 -15.23 4.34 -33.14
C LEU A 573 -16.29 4.38 -34.25
N LYS A 574 -16.11 5.20 -35.27
CA LYS A 574 -17.06 5.31 -36.37
C LYS A 574 -16.50 4.64 -37.61
N GLY A 575 -17.37 3.98 -38.35
CA GLY A 575 -17.05 3.36 -39.61
C GLY A 575 -18.32 2.99 -40.38
N THR A 576 -18.24 2.86 -41.68
CA THR A 576 -19.34 2.38 -42.51
C THR A 576 -19.08 0.94 -42.90
N PRO A 577 -19.86 -0.03 -42.41
CA PRO A 577 -19.67 -1.44 -42.73
C PRO A 577 -19.98 -1.69 -44.22
N LYS A 578 -19.20 -2.56 -44.86
CA LYS A 578 -19.37 -2.99 -46.25
C LYS A 578 -19.37 -4.51 -46.33
N LEU A 579 -20.35 -5.09 -46.97
CA LEU A 579 -20.42 -6.54 -47.10
C LEU A 579 -19.19 -7.08 -47.87
N ALA A 580 -18.36 -7.86 -47.16
CA ALA A 580 -17.13 -8.44 -47.71
C ALA A 580 -17.25 -9.97 -47.94
N ALA A 581 -18.35 -10.59 -47.53
CA ALA A 581 -18.61 -12.01 -47.74
C ALA A 581 -19.54 -12.22 -48.94
N LEU A 582 -19.32 -13.30 -49.72
CA LEU A 582 -20.24 -13.72 -50.78
C LEU A 582 -21.54 -14.31 -50.21
N PRO A 583 -22.65 -14.36 -50.97
CA PRO A 583 -23.96 -14.76 -50.47
C PRO A 583 -24.01 -16.19 -49.87
N ASP A 584 -23.14 -17.08 -50.27
CA ASP A 584 -23.02 -18.47 -49.83
C ASP A 584 -21.92 -18.72 -48.83
N GLN A 585 -21.09 -17.67 -48.49
CA GLN A 585 -20.00 -17.78 -47.55
C GLN A 585 -20.48 -17.66 -46.09
N ILE A 586 -19.79 -18.42 -45.23
CA ILE A 586 -19.89 -18.30 -43.78
C ILE A 586 -18.51 -17.84 -43.26
N VAL A 587 -18.49 -16.72 -42.55
CA VAL A 587 -17.33 -16.27 -41.79
C VAL A 587 -17.33 -16.98 -40.44
N TRP A 588 -16.24 -17.69 -40.16
CA TRP A 588 -16.10 -18.48 -38.94
C TRP A 588 -14.97 -17.94 -38.05
N GLY A 589 -15.34 -17.25 -36.96
CA GLY A 589 -14.43 -16.80 -35.91
C GLY A 589 -14.28 -17.83 -34.81
N ARG A 590 -13.05 -18.05 -34.33
CA ARG A 590 -12.71 -18.99 -33.26
C ARG A 590 -11.68 -18.42 -32.32
N SER A 591 -11.89 -18.59 -31.02
CA SER A 591 -10.92 -18.12 -30.00
C SER A 591 -10.64 -19.18 -28.95
N PRO A 592 -9.38 -19.30 -28.49
CA PRO A 592 -9.06 -19.97 -27.27
C PRO A 592 -9.60 -19.20 -26.09
N VAL A 593 -9.43 -19.74 -24.89
CA VAL A 593 -9.62 -19.02 -23.62
C VAL A 593 -8.29 -18.71 -22.97
N ARG A 594 -8.29 -18.04 -21.82
CA ARG A 594 -7.06 -17.68 -21.15
C ARG A 594 -7.04 -18.14 -19.70
N ILE A 595 -5.82 -18.41 -19.17
CA ILE A 595 -5.54 -18.47 -17.75
C ILE A 595 -4.63 -17.29 -17.40
N ASP A 596 -5.03 -16.43 -16.46
CA ASP A 596 -4.17 -15.40 -15.88
C ASP A 596 -3.23 -16.07 -14.85
N LEU A 597 -1.94 -15.94 -15.06
CA LEU A 597 -0.91 -16.56 -14.22
C LEU A 597 -0.50 -15.64 -13.07
N ALA A 598 -0.39 -14.35 -13.34
CA ALA A 598 -0.09 -13.30 -12.37
C ALA A 598 -0.54 -11.92 -12.84
N GLY A 599 -0.78 -11.01 -11.90
CA GLY A 599 -1.07 -9.60 -12.18
C GLY A 599 -2.50 -9.29 -12.56
N GLY A 600 -3.41 -10.25 -12.60
CA GLY A 600 -4.85 -10.01 -12.79
C GLY A 600 -5.37 -8.97 -11.82
N TRP A 601 -6.39 -8.18 -12.18
CA TRP A 601 -6.91 -6.97 -11.54
C TRP A 601 -6.07 -5.70 -11.77
N THR A 602 -4.76 -5.78 -12.03
CA THR A 602 -3.96 -4.58 -12.31
C THR A 602 -4.32 -3.91 -13.65
N ASP A 603 -4.95 -4.66 -14.55
CA ASP A 603 -5.51 -4.20 -15.82
C ASP A 603 -6.86 -3.50 -15.67
N THR A 604 -7.48 -3.58 -14.50
CA THR A 604 -8.84 -3.07 -14.27
C THR A 604 -8.82 -1.59 -13.91
N PRO A 605 -9.61 -0.73 -14.61
CA PRO A 605 -9.81 0.66 -14.21
C PRO A 605 -10.55 0.73 -12.85
N PRO A 606 -10.24 1.74 -12.00
CA PRO A 606 -9.34 2.88 -12.26
C PRO A 606 -7.85 2.63 -11.99
N PHE A 607 -7.45 1.48 -11.41
CA PHE A 607 -6.04 1.21 -11.08
C PHE A 607 -5.14 1.33 -12.32
N SER A 608 -5.52 0.69 -13.44
CA SER A 608 -4.75 0.74 -14.67
C SER A 608 -4.58 2.17 -15.23
N LEU A 609 -5.53 3.06 -14.95
CA LEU A 609 -5.50 4.44 -15.47
C LEU A 609 -4.42 5.30 -14.81
N TYR A 610 -4.10 5.08 -13.55
CA TYR A 610 -3.08 5.87 -12.83
C TYR A 610 -1.78 5.10 -12.56
N ALA A 611 -1.80 3.78 -12.56
CA ALA A 611 -0.62 2.95 -12.29
C ALA A 611 -0.11 2.19 -13.52
N GLY A 612 -0.96 2.00 -14.56
CA GLY A 612 -0.73 1.02 -15.61
C GLY A 612 -0.90 -0.41 -15.10
N GLY A 613 -1.24 -1.35 -15.98
CA GLY A 613 -1.45 -2.76 -15.65
C GLY A 613 -0.32 -3.65 -16.17
N ASN A 614 0.00 -4.73 -15.44
CA ASN A 614 0.91 -5.78 -15.87
C ASN A 614 0.26 -7.14 -15.62
N VAL A 615 0.04 -7.94 -16.66
CA VAL A 615 -0.60 -9.25 -16.53
C VAL A 615 0.18 -10.30 -17.34
N VAL A 616 0.51 -11.41 -16.72
CA VAL A 616 1.03 -12.60 -17.40
C VAL A 616 -0.13 -13.58 -17.59
N ASN A 617 -0.39 -13.99 -18.84
CA ASN A 617 -1.41 -14.99 -19.11
C ASN A 617 -0.98 -15.99 -20.20
N VAL A 618 -1.72 -17.07 -20.31
CA VAL A 618 -1.55 -18.10 -21.31
C VAL A 618 -2.87 -18.36 -22.03
N ALA A 619 -2.80 -18.41 -23.37
CA ALA A 619 -3.93 -18.80 -24.22
C ALA A 619 -4.01 -20.32 -24.30
N ILE A 620 -5.18 -20.90 -24.00
CA ILE A 620 -5.38 -22.35 -24.01
C ILE A 620 -6.60 -22.78 -24.84
N GLU A 621 -6.49 -23.90 -25.49
CA GLU A 621 -7.58 -24.65 -26.10
C GLU A 621 -8.04 -25.74 -25.15
N LEU A 622 -9.31 -26.10 -25.22
CA LEU A 622 -9.90 -27.13 -24.37
C LEU A 622 -10.30 -28.32 -25.21
N ASN A 623 -9.88 -29.52 -24.78
CA ASN A 623 -10.13 -30.78 -25.50
C ASN A 623 -9.73 -30.71 -26.99
N GLY A 624 -8.61 -30.02 -27.27
CA GLY A 624 -8.03 -29.91 -28.63
C GLY A 624 -8.75 -28.93 -29.57
N GLN A 625 -9.65 -28.08 -29.06
CA GLN A 625 -10.44 -27.13 -29.85
C GLN A 625 -10.54 -25.75 -29.20
N PRO A 626 -10.58 -24.64 -29.96
CA PRO A 626 -10.99 -23.35 -29.50
C PRO A 626 -12.44 -23.40 -29.01
N PRO A 627 -12.72 -23.11 -27.73
CA PRO A 627 -14.04 -23.36 -27.16
C PRO A 627 -15.08 -22.27 -27.47
N LEU A 628 -14.66 -21.11 -27.98
CA LEU A 628 -15.52 -19.99 -28.36
C LEU A 628 -15.57 -19.87 -29.88
N GLN A 629 -16.75 -19.96 -30.45
CA GLN A 629 -16.97 -19.97 -31.90
C GLN A 629 -18.13 -19.07 -32.30
N VAL A 630 -17.96 -18.35 -33.41
CA VAL A 630 -18.94 -17.42 -33.96
C VAL A 630 -19.03 -17.66 -35.46
N TYR A 631 -20.26 -17.83 -35.96
CA TYR A 631 -20.53 -17.96 -37.40
C TYR A 631 -21.33 -16.75 -37.85
N VAL A 632 -20.89 -16.05 -38.87
CA VAL A 632 -21.60 -14.91 -39.47
C VAL A 632 -21.82 -15.19 -40.95
N LYS A 633 -23.08 -15.07 -41.38
CA LYS A 633 -23.42 -15.22 -42.77
C LYS A 633 -24.42 -14.17 -43.25
N PRO A 634 -24.48 -13.85 -44.53
CA PRO A 634 -25.55 -13.00 -45.06
C PRO A 634 -26.89 -13.77 -45.04
N CYS A 635 -27.98 -13.03 -44.87
CA CYS A 635 -29.31 -13.56 -45.07
C CYS A 635 -30.11 -12.67 -46.04
N VAL A 636 -31.06 -13.27 -46.74
CA VAL A 636 -31.83 -12.60 -47.80
C VAL A 636 -32.73 -11.51 -47.23
N GLU A 637 -33.29 -11.75 -46.07
CA GLU A 637 -34.15 -10.78 -45.38
C GLU A 637 -33.32 -9.69 -44.71
N HIS A 638 -33.66 -8.41 -44.92
CA HIS A 638 -32.95 -7.28 -44.39
C HIS A 638 -33.23 -7.07 -42.89
N GLN A 639 -32.83 -8.05 -42.07
CA GLN A 639 -32.94 -8.10 -40.62
C GLN A 639 -31.69 -8.74 -40.00
N ILE A 640 -31.53 -8.68 -38.70
CA ILE A 640 -30.44 -9.33 -37.99
C ILE A 640 -31.02 -10.52 -37.22
N VAL A 641 -30.47 -11.69 -37.44
CA VAL A 641 -30.89 -12.93 -36.72
C VAL A 641 -29.73 -13.32 -35.78
N LEU A 642 -30.01 -13.44 -34.51
CA LEU A 642 -29.06 -13.84 -33.47
C LEU A 642 -29.45 -15.21 -32.93
N ARG A 643 -28.50 -16.14 -32.90
CA ARG A 643 -28.69 -17.51 -32.37
C ARG A 643 -27.57 -17.85 -31.37
N SER A 644 -27.93 -18.59 -30.32
CA SER A 644 -26.99 -19.23 -29.40
C SER A 644 -27.29 -20.72 -29.35
N ILE A 645 -26.29 -21.54 -29.73
CA ILE A 645 -26.41 -23.00 -29.74
C ILE A 645 -26.45 -23.54 -28.30
N ASP A 646 -25.54 -23.06 -27.46
CA ASP A 646 -25.43 -23.51 -26.08
C ASP A 646 -26.62 -23.13 -25.19
N MET A 647 -27.28 -22.00 -25.50
CA MET A 647 -28.46 -21.55 -24.75
C MET A 647 -29.79 -21.95 -25.43
N GLY A 648 -29.78 -22.50 -26.65
CA GLY A 648 -30.97 -22.83 -27.40
C GLY A 648 -31.87 -21.62 -27.73
N ALA A 649 -31.30 -20.41 -27.79
CA ALA A 649 -32.04 -19.17 -27.97
C ALA A 649 -31.93 -18.64 -29.41
N THR A 650 -32.97 -17.97 -29.89
CA THR A 650 -32.97 -17.24 -31.16
C THR A 650 -33.75 -15.93 -31.01
N GLU A 651 -33.24 -14.86 -31.60
CA GLU A 651 -33.85 -13.55 -31.57
C GLU A 651 -33.68 -12.84 -32.91
N VAL A 652 -34.64 -12.00 -33.29
CA VAL A 652 -34.62 -11.23 -34.54
C VAL A 652 -34.66 -9.75 -34.18
N VAL A 653 -33.70 -8.97 -34.71
CA VAL A 653 -33.62 -7.53 -34.54
C VAL A 653 -33.93 -6.83 -35.88
N LYS A 654 -34.93 -5.95 -35.86
CA LYS A 654 -35.44 -5.24 -37.05
C LYS A 654 -35.28 -3.72 -36.99
N THR A 655 -35.04 -3.18 -35.82
CA THR A 655 -35.01 -1.72 -35.58
C THR A 655 -33.74 -1.28 -34.85
N PHE A 656 -33.39 -0.02 -34.99
CA PHE A 656 -32.30 0.59 -34.18
C PHE A 656 -32.62 0.55 -32.70
N GLY A 657 -33.90 0.66 -32.30
CA GLY A 657 -34.32 0.56 -30.90
C GLY A 657 -34.00 -0.82 -30.32
N GLU A 658 -34.40 -1.88 -31.01
CA GLU A 658 -34.11 -3.26 -30.60
C GLU A 658 -32.58 -3.53 -30.57
N LEU A 659 -31.81 -2.93 -31.47
CA LEU A 659 -30.35 -3.06 -31.46
C LEU A 659 -29.72 -2.34 -30.28
N ARG A 660 -30.29 -1.19 -29.82
CA ARG A 660 -29.82 -0.45 -28.61
C ARG A 660 -30.11 -1.17 -27.31
N ASP A 661 -31.00 -2.15 -27.31
CA ASP A 661 -31.37 -2.95 -26.14
C ASP A 661 -30.23 -3.88 -25.65
N TYR A 662 -28.98 -3.67 -26.09
CA TYR A 662 -27.80 -4.41 -25.61
C TYR A 662 -27.58 -4.25 -24.09
N ARG A 663 -28.12 -3.19 -23.47
CA ARG A 663 -28.02 -2.95 -22.00
C ARG A 663 -29.08 -3.76 -21.19
N LYS A 664 -29.97 -4.46 -21.84
CA LYS A 664 -31.02 -5.25 -21.15
C LYS A 664 -30.37 -6.39 -20.37
N LEU A 665 -30.46 -6.32 -19.04
CA LEU A 665 -29.93 -7.34 -18.15
C LEU A 665 -30.59 -8.71 -18.44
N GLY A 666 -29.75 -9.76 -18.52
CA GLY A 666 -30.19 -11.12 -18.73
C GLY A 666 -30.48 -11.51 -20.19
N SER A 667 -30.26 -10.61 -21.16
CA SER A 667 -30.36 -10.99 -22.58
C SER A 667 -29.11 -11.79 -23.00
N PRO A 668 -29.28 -12.98 -23.62
CA PRO A 668 -28.18 -13.77 -24.14
C PRO A 668 -27.47 -13.10 -25.32
N PHE A 669 -28.06 -12.07 -25.91
CA PHE A 669 -27.62 -11.41 -27.12
C PHE A 669 -27.09 -9.98 -26.91
N SER A 670 -26.82 -9.56 -25.66
CA SER A 670 -26.24 -8.26 -25.37
C SER A 670 -24.89 -8.06 -26.07
N ILE A 671 -24.02 -9.07 -26.06
CA ILE A 671 -22.69 -9.03 -26.70
C ILE A 671 -22.80 -8.81 -28.21
N PRO A 672 -23.49 -9.66 -29.01
CA PRO A 672 -23.58 -9.46 -30.47
C PRO A 672 -24.31 -8.18 -30.85
N ARG A 673 -25.27 -7.69 -30.07
CA ARG A 673 -25.91 -6.39 -30.31
C ARG A 673 -24.95 -5.23 -30.13
N ALA A 674 -24.18 -5.21 -29.03
CA ALA A 674 -23.16 -4.19 -28.79
C ALA A 674 -22.04 -4.25 -29.82
N ALA A 675 -21.62 -5.45 -30.25
CA ALA A 675 -20.65 -5.62 -31.33
C ALA A 675 -21.15 -5.07 -32.68
N LEU A 676 -22.38 -5.39 -33.07
CA LEU A 676 -23.00 -4.83 -34.27
C LEU A 676 -23.10 -3.29 -34.21
N ALA A 677 -23.45 -2.75 -33.06
CA ALA A 677 -23.47 -1.31 -32.84
C ALA A 677 -22.09 -0.68 -33.14
N LEU A 678 -21.01 -1.22 -32.55
CA LEU A 678 -19.64 -0.75 -32.73
C LEU A 678 -19.12 -0.97 -34.18
N CYS A 679 -19.61 -1.99 -34.87
CA CYS A 679 -19.31 -2.21 -36.30
C CYS A 679 -20.04 -1.22 -37.22
N GLY A 680 -20.78 -0.25 -36.70
CA GLY A 680 -21.41 0.80 -37.46
C GLY A 680 -22.88 0.55 -37.83
N PHE A 681 -23.58 -0.43 -37.23
CA PHE A 681 -25.03 -0.64 -37.47
C PHE A 681 -25.93 0.19 -36.55
N LEU A 682 -25.37 1.10 -35.76
CA LEU A 682 -26.13 2.16 -35.09
C LEU A 682 -25.66 3.55 -35.52
N PRO A 683 -26.57 4.53 -35.62
CA PRO A 683 -26.25 5.89 -36.07
C PRO A 683 -25.11 6.56 -35.25
N GLU A 684 -24.97 6.21 -33.99
CA GLU A 684 -23.94 6.74 -33.09
C GLU A 684 -22.52 6.31 -33.48
N PHE A 685 -22.39 5.16 -34.16
CA PHE A 685 -21.13 4.55 -34.54
C PHE A 685 -20.95 4.44 -36.07
N CYS A 686 -21.86 5.03 -36.87
CA CYS A 686 -21.81 5.04 -38.32
C CYS A 686 -21.44 6.43 -38.84
N ASP A 687 -20.62 6.51 -39.88
CA ASP A 687 -20.31 7.75 -40.58
C ASP A 687 -21.49 8.23 -41.45
N GLU A 688 -22.28 7.28 -41.96
CA GLU A 688 -23.46 7.57 -42.80
C GLU A 688 -24.75 7.56 -41.95
N LYS A 689 -25.74 8.35 -42.36
CA LYS A 689 -27.04 8.44 -41.71
C LYS A 689 -28.08 7.63 -42.44
N PHE A 690 -28.74 6.73 -41.72
CA PHE A 690 -29.83 5.92 -42.25
C PHE A 690 -31.10 6.20 -41.43
N GLU A 691 -32.26 6.19 -42.09
CA GLU A 691 -33.57 6.42 -41.47
C GLU A 691 -34.02 5.21 -40.64
N SER A 692 -33.62 3.99 -41.03
CA SER A 692 -33.96 2.75 -40.33
C SER A 692 -32.85 1.70 -40.51
N LEU A 693 -32.82 0.72 -39.61
CA LEU A 693 -31.91 -0.44 -39.72
C LEU A 693 -32.14 -1.22 -41.01
N GLU A 694 -33.40 -1.37 -41.45
CA GLU A 694 -33.74 -2.02 -42.73
C GLU A 694 -33.11 -1.31 -43.93
N LYS A 695 -33.21 0.04 -43.98
CA LYS A 695 -32.57 0.84 -45.05
C LYS A 695 -31.05 0.73 -45.01
N GLN A 696 -30.47 0.68 -43.84
CA GLN A 696 -29.03 0.46 -43.68
C GLN A 696 -28.61 -0.93 -44.17
N LEU A 697 -29.36 -1.99 -43.83
CA LEU A 697 -29.06 -3.36 -44.28
C LEU A 697 -29.28 -3.50 -45.80
N LYS A 698 -30.25 -2.80 -46.39
CA LYS A 698 -30.42 -2.73 -47.86
C LYS A 698 -29.22 -2.07 -48.52
N ALA A 699 -28.69 -0.98 -47.98
CA ALA A 699 -27.47 -0.32 -48.46
C ALA A 699 -26.23 -1.19 -48.24
N PHE A 700 -26.16 -1.91 -47.14
CA PHE A 700 -25.13 -2.90 -46.84
C PHE A 700 -25.15 -4.08 -47.81
N GLY A 701 -26.30 -4.46 -48.38
CA GLY A 701 -26.49 -5.48 -49.39
C GLY A 701 -27.01 -6.83 -48.88
N ALA A 702 -27.23 -7.04 -47.60
CA ALA A 702 -27.82 -8.24 -47.02
C ALA A 702 -28.31 -8.02 -45.60
N GLY A 703 -29.13 -8.90 -45.07
CA GLY A 703 -29.32 -9.10 -43.65
C GLY A 703 -28.16 -9.89 -43.03
N ILE A 704 -28.10 -10.01 -41.72
CA ILE A 704 -26.99 -10.64 -41.00
C ILE A 704 -27.53 -11.76 -40.09
N GLU A 705 -26.99 -12.95 -40.22
CA GLU A 705 -27.23 -14.02 -39.25
C GLU A 705 -25.94 -14.31 -38.48
N ILE A 706 -26.03 -14.22 -37.14
CA ILE A 706 -24.91 -14.50 -36.22
C ILE A 706 -25.31 -15.69 -35.35
N THR A 707 -24.48 -16.73 -35.37
CA THR A 707 -24.65 -17.91 -34.51
C THR A 707 -23.47 -18.01 -33.55
N LEU A 708 -23.77 -18.09 -32.25
CA LEU A 708 -22.78 -18.19 -31.16
C LEU A 708 -22.74 -19.63 -30.64
N LEU A 709 -21.53 -20.08 -30.30
CA LEU A 709 -21.26 -21.31 -29.57
C LEU A 709 -20.23 -21.07 -28.48
N SER A 710 -20.61 -21.25 -27.24
CA SER A 710 -19.70 -21.30 -26.10
C SER A 710 -19.67 -22.72 -25.52
N ALA A 711 -18.57 -23.45 -25.77
CA ALA A 711 -18.43 -24.83 -25.27
C ALA A 711 -17.96 -24.89 -23.79
N ILE A 712 -18.08 -23.81 -23.07
CA ILE A 712 -17.73 -23.67 -21.65
C ILE A 712 -18.85 -22.99 -20.85
N PRO A 713 -19.07 -23.42 -19.59
CA PRO A 713 -20.11 -22.82 -18.76
C PRO A 713 -19.89 -21.32 -18.51
N ALA A 714 -20.97 -20.58 -18.40
CA ALA A 714 -20.92 -19.20 -17.94
C ALA A 714 -20.34 -19.12 -16.52
N GLY A 715 -19.57 -18.06 -16.24
CA GLY A 715 -18.90 -17.92 -14.93
C GLY A 715 -17.71 -18.86 -14.71
N SER A 716 -17.14 -19.36 -15.80
CA SER A 716 -16.01 -20.32 -15.78
C SER A 716 -14.68 -19.75 -15.23
N GLY A 717 -14.53 -18.41 -15.18
CA GLY A 717 -13.28 -17.75 -14.80
C GLY A 717 -12.22 -17.67 -15.90
N LEU A 718 -12.50 -18.19 -17.10
CA LEU A 718 -11.56 -18.25 -18.23
C LEU A 718 -11.65 -17.07 -19.21
N GLY A 719 -12.29 -15.96 -18.83
CA GLY A 719 -12.45 -14.76 -19.67
C GLY A 719 -13.49 -14.89 -20.76
N THR A 720 -14.44 -15.83 -20.61
CA THR A 720 -15.38 -16.25 -21.64
C THR A 720 -16.17 -15.10 -22.26
N SER A 721 -16.68 -14.16 -21.46
CA SER A 721 -17.53 -13.05 -21.94
C SER A 721 -16.75 -12.10 -22.86
N SER A 722 -15.62 -11.59 -22.40
CA SER A 722 -14.80 -10.62 -23.12
C SER A 722 -14.14 -11.27 -24.36
N ILE A 723 -13.71 -12.54 -24.27
CA ILE A 723 -13.16 -13.25 -25.41
C ILE A 723 -14.24 -13.56 -26.44
N LEU A 724 -15.45 -13.91 -26.04
CA LEU A 724 -16.58 -14.08 -26.94
C LEU A 724 -16.90 -12.76 -27.66
N ALA A 725 -16.92 -11.64 -26.93
CA ALA A 725 -17.11 -10.31 -27.52
C ALA A 725 -16.04 -9.99 -28.57
N ALA A 726 -14.78 -10.28 -28.25
CA ALA A 726 -13.67 -10.12 -29.19
C ALA A 726 -13.80 -11.03 -30.42
N THR A 727 -14.30 -12.27 -30.23
CA THR A 727 -14.53 -13.22 -31.31
C THR A 727 -15.66 -12.74 -32.25
N VAL A 728 -16.74 -12.19 -31.67
CA VAL A 728 -17.85 -11.59 -32.45
C VAL A 728 -17.36 -10.38 -33.24
N LEU A 729 -16.64 -9.45 -32.60
CA LEU A 729 -16.05 -8.28 -33.27
C LEU A 729 -15.08 -8.69 -34.39
N GLY A 730 -14.24 -9.69 -34.13
CA GLY A 730 -13.29 -10.20 -35.11
C GLY A 730 -13.95 -10.87 -36.31
N ALA A 731 -15.02 -11.63 -36.08
CA ALA A 731 -15.82 -12.24 -37.18
C ALA A 731 -16.58 -11.17 -37.99
N LEU A 732 -17.17 -10.17 -37.28
CA LEU A 732 -17.82 -9.03 -37.93
C LEU A 732 -16.83 -8.11 -38.66
N ASN A 733 -15.61 -7.93 -38.15
CA ASN A 733 -14.54 -7.20 -38.80
C ASN A 733 -14.26 -7.77 -40.21
N ASP A 734 -14.14 -9.09 -40.33
CA ASP A 734 -13.93 -9.78 -41.58
C ASP A 734 -15.20 -9.69 -42.46
N PHE A 735 -16.39 -9.96 -41.88
CA PHE A 735 -17.67 -9.94 -42.59
C PHE A 735 -18.06 -8.56 -43.13
N CYS A 736 -17.77 -7.50 -42.37
CA CYS A 736 -18.10 -6.11 -42.71
C CYS A 736 -16.94 -5.34 -43.36
N GLY A 737 -15.78 -5.97 -43.64
CA GLY A 737 -14.64 -5.34 -44.31
C GLY A 737 -14.01 -4.15 -43.58
N LEU A 738 -14.01 -4.17 -42.22
CA LEU A 738 -13.58 -3.02 -41.37
C LEU A 738 -12.06 -2.89 -41.28
N GLN A 739 -11.31 -3.96 -41.60
CA GLN A 739 -9.83 -3.99 -41.65
C GLN A 739 -9.14 -3.68 -40.28
N TRP A 740 -9.77 -4.02 -39.17
CA TRP A 740 -9.18 -3.89 -37.85
C TRP A 740 -8.11 -4.97 -37.63
N ASP A 741 -6.99 -4.60 -37.08
CA ASP A 741 -6.00 -5.54 -36.57
C ASP A 741 -6.41 -6.09 -35.17
N LYS A 742 -5.61 -7.03 -34.68
CA LYS A 742 -5.90 -7.66 -33.38
C LYS A 742 -5.86 -6.66 -32.20
N GLN A 743 -5.05 -5.60 -32.27
CA GLN A 743 -4.99 -4.56 -31.24
C GLN A 743 -6.26 -3.72 -31.26
N VAL A 744 -6.73 -3.31 -32.43
CA VAL A 744 -7.98 -2.55 -32.59
C VAL A 744 -9.16 -3.39 -32.11
N ILE A 745 -9.25 -4.69 -32.44
CA ILE A 745 -10.28 -5.60 -31.92
C ILE A 745 -10.25 -5.64 -30.38
N GLY A 746 -9.06 -5.74 -29.77
CA GLY A 746 -8.91 -5.72 -28.32
C GLY A 746 -9.40 -4.43 -27.68
N THR A 747 -9.05 -3.29 -28.27
CA THR A 747 -9.48 -1.96 -27.80
C THR A 747 -11.00 -1.77 -27.95
N HIS A 748 -11.60 -2.19 -29.08
CA HIS A 748 -13.04 -2.15 -29.30
C HIS A 748 -13.78 -3.09 -28.35
N THR A 749 -13.17 -4.23 -27.99
CA THR A 749 -13.71 -5.12 -26.97
C THR A 749 -13.78 -4.47 -25.60
N LEU A 750 -12.75 -3.71 -25.21
CA LEU A 750 -12.78 -2.93 -23.97
C LEU A 750 -13.92 -1.91 -23.97
N VAL A 751 -14.13 -1.22 -25.12
CA VAL A 751 -15.26 -0.29 -25.28
C VAL A 751 -16.60 -1.04 -25.16
N LEU A 752 -16.71 -2.20 -25.80
CA LEU A 752 -17.91 -3.04 -25.74
C LEU A 752 -18.24 -3.44 -24.29
N GLU A 753 -17.24 -3.90 -23.54
CA GLU A 753 -17.38 -4.22 -22.12
C GLU A 753 -17.87 -3.00 -21.30
N GLN A 754 -17.35 -1.81 -21.56
CA GLN A 754 -17.82 -0.57 -20.92
C GLN A 754 -19.26 -0.21 -21.31
N LEU A 755 -19.72 -0.57 -22.51
CA LEU A 755 -21.13 -0.38 -22.92
C LEU A 755 -22.10 -1.32 -22.19
N LEU A 756 -21.64 -2.57 -21.89
CA LEU A 756 -22.45 -3.61 -21.26
C LEU A 756 -22.37 -3.60 -19.74
N THR A 757 -21.18 -3.36 -19.19
CA THR A 757 -20.88 -3.45 -17.76
C THR A 757 -20.14 -2.21 -17.28
N SER A 758 -19.92 -2.15 -16.00
CA SER A 758 -19.21 -1.04 -15.38
C SER A 758 -17.92 -1.54 -14.73
N GLY A 759 -16.85 -1.83 -15.51
CA GLY A 759 -15.58 -1.97 -14.87
C GLY A 759 -14.69 -3.15 -15.26
N GLY A 760 -14.90 -3.82 -16.38
CA GLY A 760 -13.96 -4.84 -16.89
C GLY A 760 -12.60 -4.27 -17.28
N GLY A 761 -11.52 -5.05 -17.10
CA GLY A 761 -10.17 -4.76 -17.57
C GLY A 761 -9.96 -5.23 -19.02
N TRP A 762 -8.70 -5.18 -19.48
CA TRP A 762 -8.34 -5.56 -20.86
C TRP A 762 -7.67 -6.95 -20.96
N GLN A 763 -7.34 -7.62 -19.86
CA GLN A 763 -6.57 -8.87 -19.91
C GLN A 763 -7.26 -10.03 -20.63
N ASP A 764 -8.58 -10.11 -20.55
CA ASP A 764 -9.36 -11.25 -21.05
C ASP A 764 -9.32 -11.33 -22.58
N GLN A 765 -9.73 -10.26 -23.24
CA GLN A 765 -9.77 -10.20 -24.70
C GLN A 765 -8.37 -10.34 -25.30
N TYR A 766 -7.35 -9.63 -24.79
CA TYR A 766 -5.98 -9.80 -25.29
C TYR A 766 -5.40 -11.18 -24.96
N GLY A 767 -5.83 -11.78 -23.83
CA GLY A 767 -5.49 -13.15 -23.46
C GLY A 767 -5.96 -14.20 -24.46
N GLY A 768 -7.18 -14.04 -25.01
CA GLY A 768 -7.79 -14.93 -25.99
C GLY A 768 -7.48 -14.58 -27.45
N ILE A 769 -7.38 -13.28 -27.81
CA ILE A 769 -7.05 -12.84 -29.18
C ILE A 769 -5.63 -13.24 -29.56
N LEU A 770 -4.68 -13.12 -28.63
CA LEU A 770 -3.25 -13.37 -28.84
C LEU A 770 -2.88 -14.77 -28.35
N HIS A 771 -1.97 -15.44 -29.07
CA HIS A 771 -1.53 -16.81 -28.80
C HIS A 771 -0.49 -16.89 -27.66
N GLY A 772 -0.23 -18.11 -27.22
CA GLY A 772 0.94 -18.46 -26.42
C GLY A 772 0.93 -17.90 -25.00
N VAL A 773 2.12 -17.87 -24.41
CA VAL A 773 2.40 -17.30 -23.09
C VAL A 773 2.91 -15.86 -23.27
N LYS A 774 2.38 -14.91 -22.53
CA LYS A 774 2.70 -13.50 -22.75
C LYS A 774 2.56 -12.63 -21.52
N LEU A 775 3.40 -11.60 -21.45
CA LEU A 775 3.26 -10.46 -20.55
C LEU A 775 2.58 -9.32 -21.31
N LEU A 776 1.52 -8.81 -20.75
CA LEU A 776 0.77 -7.65 -21.24
C LEU A 776 1.01 -6.48 -20.29
N GLU A 777 1.39 -5.31 -20.81
CA GLU A 777 1.71 -4.11 -20.03
C GLU A 777 1.02 -2.89 -20.62
N SER A 778 0.21 -2.19 -19.83
CA SER A 778 -0.37 -0.91 -20.24
C SER A 778 0.29 0.28 -19.57
N ASP A 779 0.32 1.41 -20.28
CA ASP A 779 0.69 2.69 -19.74
C ASP A 779 -0.49 3.33 -18.96
N ARG A 780 -0.20 4.40 -18.23
CA ARG A 780 -1.21 5.21 -17.53
C ARG A 780 -2.06 5.99 -18.53
N GLY A 781 -3.32 6.26 -18.20
CA GLY A 781 -4.23 7.07 -18.98
C GLY A 781 -5.46 6.33 -19.47
N PHE A 782 -6.43 7.05 -20.03
CA PHE A 782 -7.69 6.47 -20.52
C PHE A 782 -7.53 5.63 -21.78
N LEU A 783 -6.50 5.87 -22.59
CA LEU A 783 -6.17 5.01 -23.73
C LEU A 783 -5.44 3.76 -23.22
N GLN A 784 -6.18 2.67 -23.10
CA GLN A 784 -5.66 1.39 -22.64
C GLN A 784 -5.29 0.51 -23.85
N ASN A 785 -4.05 0.58 -24.26
CA ASN A 785 -3.48 -0.19 -25.38
C ASN A 785 -2.26 -0.98 -24.90
N PRO A 786 -2.43 -2.22 -24.38
CA PRO A 786 -1.34 -2.96 -23.77
C PRO A 786 -0.30 -3.41 -24.80
N ARG A 787 0.96 -3.24 -24.45
CA ARG A 787 2.09 -3.83 -25.16
C ARG A 787 2.19 -5.31 -24.83
N VAL A 788 2.63 -6.10 -25.81
CA VAL A 788 2.72 -7.56 -25.69
C VAL A 788 4.18 -7.99 -25.76
N SER A 789 4.62 -8.73 -24.76
CA SER A 789 5.90 -9.42 -24.75
C SER A 789 5.65 -10.92 -24.68
N TRP A 790 5.93 -11.68 -25.77
CA TRP A 790 5.81 -13.12 -25.76
C TRP A 790 6.91 -13.75 -24.90
N LEU A 791 6.54 -14.77 -24.13
CA LEU A 791 7.40 -15.51 -23.22
C LEU A 791 7.63 -16.92 -23.76
N PRO A 792 8.72 -17.60 -23.35
CA PRO A 792 8.96 -19.00 -23.73
C PRO A 792 7.81 -19.92 -23.33
N GLU A 793 7.51 -20.89 -24.20
CA GLU A 793 6.41 -21.85 -24.00
C GLU A 793 6.89 -23.15 -23.32
N SER A 794 8.19 -23.30 -23.08
CA SER A 794 8.82 -24.54 -22.60
C SER A 794 8.20 -25.10 -21.33
N LEU A 795 7.83 -24.26 -20.36
CA LEU A 795 7.17 -24.73 -19.13
C LEU A 795 5.87 -25.48 -19.40
N PHE A 796 5.16 -25.18 -20.50
CA PHE A 796 3.87 -25.78 -20.86
C PHE A 796 3.99 -26.90 -21.91
N THR A 797 5.08 -26.91 -22.70
CA THR A 797 5.24 -27.81 -23.84
C THR A 797 6.28 -28.90 -23.62
N ASP A 798 7.19 -28.72 -22.65
CA ASP A 798 8.16 -29.77 -22.30
C ASP A 798 7.40 -31.02 -21.80
N PRO A 799 7.64 -32.20 -22.36
CA PRO A 799 6.99 -33.43 -21.93
C PRO A 799 7.11 -33.74 -20.42
N ALA A 800 8.20 -33.30 -19.80
CA ALA A 800 8.39 -33.47 -18.35
C ALA A 800 7.37 -32.71 -17.51
N ASN A 801 6.93 -31.54 -18.01
CA ASN A 801 6.08 -30.61 -17.28
C ASN A 801 4.63 -30.56 -17.80
N ALA A 802 4.41 -30.85 -19.08
CA ALA A 802 3.11 -30.65 -19.74
C ALA A 802 1.96 -31.42 -19.04
N SER A 803 2.24 -32.64 -18.53
CA SER A 803 1.26 -33.45 -17.79
C SER A 803 0.96 -32.95 -16.38
N CYS A 804 1.80 -32.02 -15.84
CA CYS A 804 1.66 -31.45 -14.51
C CYS A 804 0.69 -30.24 -14.46
N HIS A 805 0.30 -29.69 -15.62
CA HIS A 805 -0.70 -28.64 -15.71
C HIS A 805 -2.09 -29.26 -15.77
N LEU A 806 -2.87 -29.04 -14.74
CA LEU A 806 -4.21 -29.64 -14.62
C LEU A 806 -5.28 -28.54 -14.57
N LEU A 807 -6.38 -28.79 -15.30
CA LEU A 807 -7.56 -27.92 -15.26
C LEU A 807 -8.79 -28.71 -14.85
N TYR A 808 -9.43 -28.30 -13.76
CA TYR A 808 -10.59 -28.97 -13.18
C TYR A 808 -11.77 -28.03 -13.06
N TYR A 809 -12.88 -28.39 -13.71
CA TYR A 809 -14.14 -27.67 -13.51
C TYR A 809 -14.77 -28.11 -12.18
N THR A 810 -14.92 -27.16 -11.26
CA THR A 810 -15.42 -27.46 -9.90
C THR A 810 -16.92 -27.70 -9.84
N GLY A 811 -17.68 -27.28 -10.87
CA GLY A 811 -19.15 -27.29 -10.84
C GLY A 811 -19.76 -26.28 -9.86
N ILE A 812 -18.92 -25.47 -9.19
CA ILE A 812 -19.33 -24.41 -8.28
C ILE A 812 -19.35 -23.11 -9.10
N THR A 813 -20.46 -22.41 -9.08
CA THR A 813 -20.60 -21.12 -9.76
C THR A 813 -21.09 -20.09 -8.78
N ARG A 814 -20.43 -18.94 -8.73
CA ARG A 814 -20.87 -17.75 -8.00
C ARG A 814 -21.05 -16.60 -8.98
N VAL A 815 -21.93 -15.66 -8.63
CA VAL A 815 -22.11 -14.46 -9.45
C VAL A 815 -20.87 -13.55 -9.29
N ALA A 816 -19.95 -13.60 -10.23
CA ALA A 816 -18.72 -12.80 -10.26
C ALA A 816 -18.96 -11.27 -10.23
N LYS A 817 -20.18 -10.84 -10.54
CA LYS A 817 -20.56 -9.42 -10.62
C LYS A 817 -20.39 -8.66 -9.30
N ASN A 818 -20.63 -9.30 -8.15
CA ASN A 818 -20.48 -8.64 -6.85
C ASN A 818 -19.01 -8.41 -6.47
N ILE A 819 -18.15 -9.38 -6.77
CA ILE A 819 -16.69 -9.28 -6.49
C ILE A 819 -16.08 -8.14 -7.30
N LEU A 820 -16.36 -8.09 -8.61
CA LEU A 820 -15.87 -7.01 -9.47
C LEU A 820 -16.30 -5.62 -8.97
N GLY A 821 -17.58 -5.48 -8.59
CA GLY A 821 -18.10 -4.20 -8.09
C GLY A 821 -17.42 -3.74 -6.80
N GLU A 822 -17.16 -4.64 -5.86
CA GLU A 822 -16.51 -4.30 -4.58
C GLU A 822 -15.05 -3.91 -4.75
N ILE A 823 -14.28 -4.65 -5.55
CA ILE A 823 -12.88 -4.34 -5.82
C ILE A 823 -12.76 -3.00 -6.56
N VAL A 824 -13.58 -2.77 -7.60
CA VAL A 824 -13.56 -1.51 -8.35
C VAL A 824 -13.97 -0.33 -7.46
N ARG A 825 -14.96 -0.50 -6.57
CA ARG A 825 -15.34 0.51 -5.58
C ARG A 825 -14.16 0.85 -4.64
N SER A 826 -13.45 -0.17 -4.15
CA SER A 826 -12.25 0.03 -3.32
C SER A 826 -11.14 0.79 -4.06
N MET A 827 -10.96 0.52 -5.36
CA MET A 827 -10.03 1.29 -6.21
C MET A 827 -10.47 2.75 -6.38
N PHE A 828 -11.76 3.01 -6.57
CA PHE A 828 -12.29 4.38 -6.67
C PHE A 828 -12.14 5.15 -5.36
N LEU A 829 -12.24 4.47 -4.23
CA LEU A 829 -12.05 5.06 -2.91
C LEU A 829 -10.57 5.16 -2.52
N ASN A 830 -9.64 4.76 -3.37
CA ASN A 830 -8.21 4.67 -3.06
C ASN A 830 -7.94 3.89 -1.76
N SER A 831 -8.64 2.79 -1.51
CA SER A 831 -8.38 1.98 -0.31
C SER A 831 -6.91 1.60 -0.23
N GLY A 832 -6.22 2.06 0.81
CA GLY A 832 -4.77 1.87 0.95
C GLY A 832 -4.36 0.40 0.97
N GLU A 833 -5.15 -0.45 1.63
CA GLU A 833 -4.95 -1.91 1.68
C GLU A 833 -5.04 -2.54 0.29
N HIS A 834 -6.12 -2.26 -0.46
CA HIS A 834 -6.32 -2.82 -1.80
C HIS A 834 -5.26 -2.31 -2.79
N LEU A 835 -4.90 -1.03 -2.72
CA LEU A 835 -3.86 -0.47 -3.58
C LEU A 835 -2.48 -1.09 -3.33
N ALA A 836 -2.13 -1.36 -2.07
CA ALA A 836 -0.88 -2.04 -1.73
C ALA A 836 -0.82 -3.44 -2.34
N ILE A 837 -1.91 -4.23 -2.24
CA ILE A 837 -2.02 -5.56 -2.85
C ILE A 837 -1.90 -5.46 -4.38
N LEU A 838 -2.58 -4.52 -5.02
CA LEU A 838 -2.52 -4.34 -6.49
C LEU A 838 -1.12 -3.96 -6.97
N HIS A 839 -0.41 -3.10 -6.26
CA HIS A 839 0.99 -2.79 -6.57
C HIS A 839 1.90 -4.01 -6.42
N GLU A 840 1.65 -4.84 -5.39
CA GLU A 840 2.37 -6.10 -5.23
C GLU A 840 2.06 -7.09 -6.35
N MET A 841 0.80 -7.21 -6.77
CA MET A 841 0.38 -8.05 -7.91
C MET A 841 1.05 -7.60 -9.21
N LYS A 842 1.19 -6.28 -9.41
CA LYS A 842 1.90 -5.73 -10.57
C LYS A 842 3.38 -6.12 -10.58
N ALA A 843 4.07 -6.00 -9.45
CA ALA A 843 5.46 -6.43 -9.30
C ALA A 843 5.60 -7.96 -9.44
N HIS A 844 4.62 -8.72 -8.94
CA HIS A 844 4.57 -10.17 -9.03
C HIS A 844 4.46 -10.65 -10.48
N ALA A 845 3.74 -9.93 -11.36
CA ALA A 845 3.68 -10.24 -12.78
C ALA A 845 5.07 -10.20 -13.44
N ALA A 846 5.92 -9.24 -13.09
CA ALA A 846 7.29 -9.19 -13.58
C ALA A 846 8.13 -10.38 -13.10
N ASN A 847 7.99 -10.79 -11.83
CA ASN A 847 8.66 -11.97 -11.28
C ASN A 847 8.19 -13.27 -11.95
N MET A 848 6.91 -13.37 -12.27
CA MET A 848 6.35 -14.50 -13.02
C MET A 848 6.94 -14.57 -14.43
N ALA A 849 7.01 -13.43 -15.13
CA ALA A 849 7.60 -13.36 -16.47
C ALA A 849 9.08 -13.78 -16.46
N GLU A 850 9.88 -13.31 -15.50
CA GLU A 850 11.27 -13.70 -15.31
C GLU A 850 11.40 -15.22 -15.05
N CYS A 851 10.54 -15.77 -14.19
CA CYS A 851 10.52 -17.20 -13.87
C CYS A 851 10.25 -18.05 -15.12
N ILE A 852 9.27 -17.66 -15.93
CA ILE A 852 8.94 -18.33 -17.21
C ILE A 852 10.12 -18.24 -18.18
N GLN A 853 10.78 -17.08 -18.28
CA GLN A 853 11.97 -16.92 -19.14
C GLN A 853 13.13 -17.84 -18.73
N ARG A 854 13.27 -18.13 -17.43
CA ARG A 854 14.30 -19.04 -16.92
C ARG A 854 13.93 -20.52 -17.03
N GLY A 855 12.67 -20.85 -17.26
CA GLY A 855 12.18 -22.22 -17.31
C GLY A 855 12.16 -22.94 -15.96
N ASP A 856 12.07 -22.19 -14.82
CA ASP A 856 12.09 -22.74 -13.47
C ASP A 856 10.68 -23.20 -13.05
N PHE A 857 10.40 -24.50 -13.22
CA PHE A 857 9.09 -25.10 -13.00
C PHE A 857 8.67 -25.08 -11.53
N ASP A 858 9.58 -25.35 -10.60
CA ASP A 858 9.28 -25.37 -9.17
C ASP A 858 8.93 -23.97 -8.65
N ARG A 859 9.72 -22.98 -9.05
CA ARG A 859 9.46 -21.57 -8.73
C ARG A 859 8.16 -21.10 -9.39
N TYR A 860 7.86 -21.52 -10.61
CA TYR A 860 6.61 -21.23 -11.29
C TYR A 860 5.39 -21.66 -10.47
N GLY A 861 5.38 -22.91 -9.99
CA GLY A 861 4.28 -23.42 -9.16
C GLY A 861 4.09 -22.61 -7.87
N LYS A 862 5.18 -22.27 -7.17
CA LYS A 862 5.17 -21.42 -5.97
C LYS A 862 4.62 -20.01 -6.29
N LEU A 863 4.96 -19.44 -7.44
CA LEU A 863 4.43 -18.14 -7.87
C LEU A 863 2.93 -18.20 -8.21
N ILE A 864 2.43 -19.30 -8.75
CA ILE A 864 0.98 -19.53 -8.93
C ILE A 864 0.26 -19.53 -7.58
N LEU A 865 0.81 -20.21 -6.57
CA LEU A 865 0.26 -20.19 -5.22
C LEU A 865 0.26 -18.77 -4.61
N LYS A 866 1.32 -18.01 -4.85
CA LYS A 866 1.39 -16.60 -4.42
C LYS A 866 0.31 -15.75 -5.09
N THR A 867 0.06 -15.93 -6.40
CA THR A 867 -1.07 -15.26 -7.08
C THR A 867 -2.40 -15.56 -6.41
N TRP A 868 -2.61 -16.84 -6.02
CA TRP A 868 -3.83 -17.24 -5.31
C TRP A 868 -3.97 -16.56 -3.94
N GLN A 869 -2.87 -16.45 -3.18
CA GLN A 869 -2.84 -15.76 -1.90
C GLN A 869 -3.19 -14.27 -2.07
N GLN A 870 -2.64 -13.61 -3.09
CA GLN A 870 -2.94 -12.22 -3.41
C GLN A 870 -4.41 -12.01 -3.80
N ASN A 871 -4.98 -12.90 -4.61
CA ASN A 871 -6.40 -12.84 -4.97
C ASN A 871 -7.31 -12.97 -3.74
N LYS A 872 -7.00 -13.89 -2.81
CA LYS A 872 -7.73 -14.06 -1.55
C LYS A 872 -7.61 -12.86 -0.62
N ALA A 873 -6.45 -12.20 -0.61
CA ALA A 873 -6.23 -11.00 0.17
C ALA A 873 -7.00 -9.79 -0.40
N LEU A 874 -7.13 -9.72 -1.72
CA LEU A 874 -7.86 -8.65 -2.38
C LEU A 874 -9.38 -8.77 -2.17
N ASP A 875 -9.93 -9.98 -2.20
CA ASP A 875 -11.34 -10.24 -1.92
C ASP A 875 -11.56 -11.62 -1.25
N LYS A 876 -12.16 -11.60 -0.07
CA LYS A 876 -12.54 -12.81 0.69
C LYS A 876 -13.52 -13.72 -0.06
N GLY A 877 -14.32 -13.18 -0.94
CA GLY A 877 -15.28 -13.91 -1.76
C GLY A 877 -14.67 -14.74 -2.89
N THR A 878 -13.40 -14.50 -3.22
CA THR A 878 -12.65 -15.22 -4.24
C THR A 878 -12.57 -16.73 -3.97
N ASN A 879 -12.53 -17.14 -2.71
CA ASN A 879 -12.38 -18.55 -2.30
C ASN A 879 -13.62 -19.04 -1.52
N PRO A 880 -14.64 -19.60 -2.17
CA PRO A 880 -15.78 -20.18 -1.47
C PRO A 880 -15.43 -21.49 -0.75
N PRO A 881 -16.14 -21.86 0.34
CA PRO A 881 -15.84 -23.05 1.16
C PRO A 881 -15.75 -24.35 0.37
N GLY A 882 -16.55 -24.53 -0.68
CA GLY A 882 -16.52 -25.72 -1.52
C GLY A 882 -15.24 -25.84 -2.35
N VAL A 883 -14.60 -24.73 -2.70
CA VAL A 883 -13.28 -24.74 -3.38
C VAL A 883 -12.17 -25.02 -2.38
N GLU A 884 -12.24 -24.47 -1.16
CA GLU A 884 -11.26 -24.76 -0.12
C GLU A 884 -11.21 -26.27 0.20
N HIS A 885 -12.38 -26.94 0.27
CA HIS A 885 -12.42 -28.38 0.45
C HIS A 885 -11.69 -29.13 -0.69
N ILE A 886 -11.86 -28.74 -1.95
CA ILE A 886 -11.12 -29.33 -3.08
C ILE A 886 -9.61 -29.13 -2.91
N ILE A 887 -9.21 -27.90 -2.54
CA ILE A 887 -7.81 -27.56 -2.30
C ILE A 887 -7.20 -28.41 -1.18
N ASP A 888 -7.91 -28.63 -0.09
CA ASP A 888 -7.46 -29.46 1.02
C ASP A 888 -7.13 -30.90 0.61
N LEU A 889 -7.85 -31.45 -0.36
CA LEU A 889 -7.63 -32.79 -0.88
C LEU A 889 -6.34 -32.90 -1.74
N ILE A 890 -5.87 -31.78 -2.34
CA ILE A 890 -4.81 -31.83 -3.37
C ILE A 890 -3.55 -31.05 -3.00
N LYS A 891 -3.58 -30.22 -1.97
CA LYS A 891 -2.48 -29.30 -1.61
C LYS A 891 -1.14 -29.99 -1.42
N GLU A 892 -1.13 -31.23 -0.92
CA GLU A 892 0.10 -32.01 -0.72
C GLU A 892 0.75 -32.48 -2.03
N TYR A 893 -0.01 -32.54 -3.13
CA TYR A 893 0.46 -33.02 -4.43
C TYR A 893 0.77 -31.88 -5.40
N THR A 894 0.51 -30.61 -5.01
CA THR A 894 0.68 -29.45 -5.88
C THR A 894 1.85 -28.56 -5.44
N LEU A 895 2.49 -27.91 -6.39
CA LEU A 895 3.38 -26.75 -6.18
C LEU A 895 2.56 -25.47 -6.02
N GLY A 896 1.44 -25.38 -6.73
CA GLY A 896 0.55 -24.24 -6.68
C GLY A 896 -0.78 -24.50 -7.36
N TYR A 897 -1.75 -23.67 -7.05
CA TYR A 897 -3.12 -23.73 -7.59
C TYR A 897 -3.77 -22.36 -7.52
N LYS A 898 -4.77 -22.13 -8.36
CA LYS A 898 -5.60 -20.92 -8.31
C LYS A 898 -6.90 -21.07 -9.10
N LEU A 899 -7.89 -20.25 -8.77
CA LEU A 899 -9.02 -20.00 -9.68
C LEU A 899 -8.62 -18.87 -10.64
N PRO A 900 -8.74 -19.05 -11.97
CA PRO A 900 -8.52 -18.00 -12.95
C PRO A 900 -9.58 -16.88 -12.85
N GLY A 901 -9.21 -15.66 -13.26
CA GLY A 901 -10.08 -14.48 -13.26
C GLY A 901 -10.42 -14.00 -11.85
N ALA A 902 -11.68 -13.59 -11.63
CA ALA A 902 -12.15 -13.06 -10.35
C ALA A 902 -12.28 -14.12 -9.24
N GLY A 903 -12.16 -15.41 -9.56
CA GLY A 903 -12.41 -16.48 -8.59
C GLY A 903 -13.88 -16.71 -8.30
N GLY A 904 -14.18 -17.24 -7.09
CA GLY A 904 -15.56 -17.54 -6.67
C GLY A 904 -16.14 -18.84 -7.23
N GLY A 905 -15.37 -19.62 -7.98
CA GLY A 905 -15.78 -20.89 -8.60
C GLY A 905 -15.27 -21.03 -10.05
N GLY A 906 -15.92 -21.88 -10.83
CA GLY A 906 -15.51 -22.17 -12.20
C GLY A 906 -14.41 -23.20 -12.29
N TYR A 907 -13.33 -22.90 -13.00
CA TYR A 907 -12.19 -23.79 -13.15
C TYR A 907 -11.15 -23.56 -12.07
N LEU A 908 -10.55 -24.65 -11.59
CA LEU A 908 -9.35 -24.66 -10.75
C LEU A 908 -8.13 -25.08 -11.60
N TYR A 909 -7.18 -24.19 -11.74
CA TYR A 909 -5.90 -24.49 -12.36
C TYR A 909 -4.90 -24.95 -11.28
N MET A 910 -4.19 -26.05 -11.56
CA MET A 910 -3.25 -26.68 -10.63
C MET A 910 -1.94 -26.98 -11.33
N VAL A 911 -0.84 -26.83 -10.61
CA VAL A 911 0.51 -27.24 -11.01
C VAL A 911 0.93 -28.38 -10.08
N ALA A 912 0.93 -29.61 -10.58
CA ALA A 912 1.37 -30.77 -9.82
C ALA A 912 2.89 -30.75 -9.60
N LYS A 913 3.38 -31.39 -8.52
CA LYS A 913 4.82 -31.47 -8.22
C LYS A 913 5.61 -32.24 -9.29
N ASP A 914 5.00 -33.27 -9.82
CA ASP A 914 5.55 -34.18 -10.83
C ASP A 914 4.41 -34.94 -11.54
N PRO A 915 4.68 -35.73 -12.60
CA PRO A 915 3.66 -36.49 -13.30
C PRO A 915 2.93 -37.53 -12.41
N ASP A 916 3.59 -38.12 -11.42
CA ASP A 916 2.95 -39.08 -10.49
C ASP A 916 1.97 -38.36 -9.57
N ALA A 917 2.32 -37.18 -9.08
CA ALA A 917 1.42 -36.30 -8.32
C ALA A 917 0.20 -35.89 -9.16
N ALA A 918 0.38 -35.60 -10.47
CA ALA A 918 -0.73 -35.30 -11.37
C ALA A 918 -1.74 -36.45 -11.50
N VAL A 919 -1.24 -37.70 -11.59
CA VAL A 919 -2.08 -38.90 -11.60
C VAL A 919 -2.84 -39.07 -10.27
N ARG A 920 -2.18 -38.82 -9.13
CA ARG A 920 -2.79 -38.87 -7.81
C ARG A 920 -3.90 -37.82 -7.64
N ILE A 921 -3.67 -36.58 -8.07
CA ILE A 921 -4.68 -35.52 -8.07
C ILE A 921 -5.91 -35.95 -8.87
N ARG A 922 -5.70 -36.49 -10.10
CA ARG A 922 -6.80 -36.96 -10.95
C ARG A 922 -7.62 -38.05 -10.25
N LYS A 923 -6.97 -38.99 -9.59
CA LYS A 923 -7.61 -40.09 -8.85
C LYS A 923 -8.43 -39.51 -7.68
N VAL A 924 -7.79 -38.73 -6.78
CA VAL A 924 -8.42 -38.16 -5.59
C VAL A 924 -9.68 -37.35 -5.93
N LEU A 925 -9.59 -36.46 -6.92
CA LEU A 925 -10.72 -35.64 -7.32
C LEU A 925 -11.80 -36.39 -8.11
N SER A 926 -11.46 -37.50 -8.76
CA SER A 926 -12.45 -38.36 -9.41
C SER A 926 -13.27 -39.18 -8.40
N GLU A 927 -12.63 -39.59 -7.30
CA GLU A 927 -13.25 -40.32 -6.18
C GLU A 927 -14.05 -39.38 -5.24
N ASN A 928 -13.66 -38.10 -5.12
CA ASN A 928 -14.24 -37.12 -4.23
C ASN A 928 -14.81 -35.91 -5.00
N ARG A 929 -15.72 -36.16 -5.94
CA ARG A 929 -16.36 -35.09 -6.72
C ARG A 929 -17.24 -34.23 -5.82
N PRO A 930 -17.10 -32.91 -5.84
CA PRO A 930 -17.95 -32.02 -5.05
C PRO A 930 -19.42 -31.99 -5.55
N ASN A 931 -19.65 -32.35 -6.81
CA ASN A 931 -20.95 -32.41 -7.46
C ASN A 931 -20.87 -33.16 -8.80
N ASP A 932 -22.03 -33.47 -9.42
CA ASP A 932 -22.12 -34.21 -10.67
C ASP A 932 -21.51 -33.49 -11.89
N LYS A 933 -21.32 -32.17 -11.83
CA LYS A 933 -20.78 -31.36 -12.92
C LYS A 933 -19.25 -31.29 -12.89
N ALA A 934 -18.64 -31.62 -11.77
CA ALA A 934 -17.21 -31.52 -11.57
C ALA A 934 -16.44 -32.54 -12.41
N ARG A 935 -15.41 -32.07 -13.13
CA ARG A 935 -14.63 -32.91 -14.05
C ARG A 935 -13.31 -32.27 -14.45
N PHE A 936 -12.34 -33.09 -14.80
CA PHE A 936 -11.13 -32.63 -15.50
C PHE A 936 -11.46 -32.26 -16.94
N VAL A 937 -10.75 -31.25 -17.45
CA VAL A 937 -10.78 -30.83 -18.84
C VAL A 937 -9.35 -30.79 -19.34
N GLU A 938 -9.10 -31.35 -20.52
CA GLU A 938 -7.77 -31.27 -21.12
C GLU A 938 -7.51 -29.86 -21.62
N MET A 939 -6.37 -29.29 -21.22
CA MET A 939 -5.89 -28.02 -21.69
C MET A 939 -4.67 -28.16 -22.57
N GLN A 940 -4.62 -27.41 -23.63
CA GLN A 940 -3.48 -27.35 -24.55
C GLN A 940 -3.16 -25.88 -24.84
N LEU A 941 -1.87 -25.58 -25.00
CA LEU A 941 -1.43 -24.25 -25.39
C LEU A 941 -1.98 -23.89 -26.78
N SER A 942 -2.59 -22.71 -26.91
CA SER A 942 -3.03 -22.21 -28.20
C SER A 942 -1.89 -21.47 -28.91
N HIS A 943 -1.43 -22.01 -30.04
CA HIS A 943 -0.37 -21.41 -30.87
C HIS A 943 -0.89 -20.39 -31.89
N LYS A 944 -2.19 -20.20 -32.00
CA LYS A 944 -2.81 -19.36 -33.07
C LYS A 944 -3.58 -18.15 -32.49
N GLY A 945 -4.12 -18.27 -31.29
CA GLY A 945 -5.04 -17.26 -30.71
C GLY A 945 -6.34 -17.17 -31.52
N PHE A 946 -6.91 -15.99 -31.63
CA PHE A 946 -8.09 -15.74 -32.45
C PHE A 946 -7.80 -16.01 -33.93
N GLN A 947 -8.69 -16.73 -34.56
CA GLN A 947 -8.64 -17.08 -36.00
C GLN A 947 -9.97 -16.75 -36.66
N VAL A 948 -9.93 -16.31 -37.90
CA VAL A 948 -11.10 -16.18 -38.76
C VAL A 948 -10.83 -16.91 -40.09
N SER A 949 -11.84 -17.57 -40.61
CA SER A 949 -11.80 -18.22 -41.93
C SER A 949 -13.15 -18.09 -42.61
N ARG A 950 -13.14 -18.23 -43.95
CA ARG A 950 -14.35 -18.25 -44.76
C ARG A 950 -14.48 -19.64 -45.38
N SER A 951 -15.72 -20.15 -45.53
CA SER A 951 -16.04 -21.39 -46.19
C SER A 951 -16.16 -21.20 -47.69
#